data_d77adbcb55f51db3db9ef66400822b0b
#
_entry.id   d77adbcb55f51db3db9ef66400822b0b
#
_cell.length_a   1.000
_cell.length_b   1.000
_cell.length_c   1.000
_cell.angle_alpha   90.00
_cell.angle_beta   90.00
_cell.angle_gamma   90.00
#
_symmetry.space_group_name_H-M   'P 1'
#
loop_
_entity.id
_entity.type
_entity.pdbx_description
1 polymer ?
#
loop_
_entity_poly.entity_id
_entity_poly.type
_entity_poly.pdbx_seq_one_letter_code
_entity_poly.pdbx_strand_id
1 'polypeptide(L)'
;MALQRSLAVIPPDAQVVSSRLAVLIDDEKFVAFSAADPIYTCGVDDEDGMRLAAGMLSRLKLASDTALAKALGMSRETVRRNRNLLIAGGVDAVRCQPRGPKGPHKLTEAVRRQAQRGLDQGWPVRRVAREVGLTEGALRSALRLGRLQRVVEPRVGRPAREPAPMIAATTSSPSQRARVDQAGELGVATKRMEERSLACTGKLPEAMPEFHAAEAVTGAGVLLALPALLEQGLVEVTQGVFGALRNGFFGLRSVLLTFAFMALLRIKTPEQLTAHAPGELGLLLGLDRVPEVRTLRRKLDEMGGRGLARRLHQCLAERWAEAKPDELGILYVDGHVRPYHGRKHRLPKHHVQQRGRSMAGTQDFHVNDARAEPLFVVTAEATEGMLTMMEEHLLPEIRFLVGLVRRVTVVFDREGWSPASFARWQELGFDVLTYRKGKQSRWQTRFFAEVEGVVDGRKVVYQLAERPVTLSNGLRVREVRRLTDTGHQTAVITTNERLSTFDVADRMFSRWRQENYFRYMGHEFDLDHLCTYDVEPADPHRMVPHPERKKLAQQIKTAQTALGQLVGRRGDLKPGATLRVKGRTLDEDGVDQLLRQREDDIKRLKKRRDALEKEVPLDQVLDPALIVQLERERKLLTDAFKMIAYRAESQLARWVAPLFKRHEDEARKFLRSVFRATADLIPDAQSSTLTVRFHGLANPRATRALRGLCDVVNATPTCYPGTKLRLQFEAPECHIN
;
A
#
# COMPACT_ATOMS: atom_id res chain seq x y z
N MET A 1 1.60 -1.68 57.93
CA MET A 1 1.11 -1.34 56.60
C MET A 1 2.25 -0.83 55.74
N ALA A 2 2.75 -1.66 54.84
CA ALA A 2 3.81 -1.27 53.90
C ALA A 2 3.20 -0.41 52.82
N LEU A 3 3.60 0.83 52.71
CA LEU A 3 3.28 1.72 51.59
C LEU A 3 3.92 1.12 50.33
N GLN A 4 3.08 0.56 49.49
CA GLN A 4 3.47 0.11 48.15
C GLN A 4 3.81 1.38 47.36
N ARG A 5 5.11 1.64 47.15
CA ARG A 5 5.58 2.73 46.28
C ARG A 5 5.10 2.41 44.87
N SER A 6 4.22 3.28 44.32
CA SER A 6 3.88 3.24 42.89
C SER A 6 5.15 3.35 42.08
N LEU A 7 5.42 2.39 41.22
CA LEU A 7 6.48 2.50 40.22
C LEU A 7 6.20 3.74 39.36
N ALA A 8 7.23 4.59 39.19
CA ALA A 8 7.17 5.86 38.44
C ALA A 8 7.05 5.65 36.91
N VAL A 9 6.08 4.90 36.49
CA VAL A 9 5.84 4.56 35.08
C VAL A 9 4.55 5.20 34.54
N ILE A 10 3.75 5.76 35.42
CA ILE A 10 2.54 6.54 35.10
C ILE A 10 2.85 8.00 35.44
N PRO A 11 2.48 8.98 34.59
CA PRO A 11 2.67 10.40 34.91
C PRO A 11 2.14 10.73 36.30
N PRO A 12 2.86 11.53 37.09
CA PRO A 12 2.48 11.82 38.49
C PRO A 12 1.10 12.45 38.64
N ASP A 13 0.62 13.13 37.61
CA ASP A 13 -0.68 13.80 37.56
C ASP A 13 -1.83 12.90 37.08
N ALA A 14 -1.55 11.63 36.74
CA ALA A 14 -2.57 10.71 36.30
C ALA A 14 -3.44 10.22 37.46
N GLN A 15 -4.75 10.34 37.31
CA GLN A 15 -5.75 9.85 38.26
C GLN A 15 -5.87 8.32 38.15
N VAL A 16 -5.61 7.61 39.25
CA VAL A 16 -5.85 6.16 39.32
C VAL A 16 -7.35 5.90 39.47
N VAL A 17 -7.96 5.24 38.47
CA VAL A 17 -9.39 4.92 38.42
C VAL A 17 -9.67 3.52 38.97
N SER A 18 -8.75 2.58 38.75
CA SER A 18 -8.82 1.22 39.30
C SER A 18 -7.39 0.63 39.41
N SER A 19 -7.27 -0.58 39.94
CA SER A 19 -5.98 -1.32 39.93
C SER A 19 -5.42 -1.59 38.53
N ARG A 20 -6.21 -1.40 37.47
CA ARG A 20 -5.88 -1.71 36.07
C ARG A 20 -6.00 -0.51 35.13
N LEU A 21 -6.43 0.65 35.63
CA LEU A 21 -6.67 1.83 34.81
C LEU A 21 -6.26 3.10 35.55
N ALA A 22 -5.45 3.91 34.90
CA ALA A 22 -5.21 5.30 35.24
C ALA A 22 -5.57 6.19 34.06
N VAL A 23 -6.01 7.42 34.31
CA VAL A 23 -6.33 8.40 33.27
C VAL A 23 -5.60 9.71 33.57
N LEU A 24 -5.09 10.33 32.51
CA LEU A 24 -4.56 11.68 32.53
C LEU A 24 -5.46 12.55 31.63
N ILE A 25 -5.90 13.67 32.19
CA ILE A 25 -6.64 14.69 31.44
C ILE A 25 -5.87 15.99 31.65
N ASP A 26 -5.29 16.48 30.58
CA ASP A 26 -4.72 17.82 30.53
C ASP A 26 -5.62 18.75 29.69
N ASP A 27 -5.23 20.00 29.48
CA ASP A 27 -6.05 20.99 28.77
C ASP A 27 -6.34 20.63 27.30
N GLU A 28 -5.57 19.74 26.71
CA GLU A 28 -5.69 19.37 25.30
C GLU A 28 -6.01 17.88 25.07
N LYS A 29 -5.58 16.99 25.96
CA LYS A 29 -5.59 15.54 25.70
C LYS A 29 -6.12 14.74 26.89
N PHE A 30 -6.86 13.70 26.52
CA PHE A 30 -7.23 12.59 27.39
C PHE A 30 -6.36 11.37 27.05
N VAL A 31 -5.70 10.77 28.05
CA VAL A 31 -4.92 9.54 27.87
C VAL A 31 -5.32 8.53 28.94
N ALA A 32 -5.68 7.32 28.51
CA ALA A 32 -5.95 6.19 29.41
C ALA A 32 -4.77 5.21 29.39
N PHE A 33 -4.31 4.81 30.58
CA PHE A 33 -3.19 3.90 30.79
C PHE A 33 -3.68 2.59 31.41
N SER A 34 -3.19 1.46 30.88
CA SER A 34 -3.31 0.15 31.54
C SER A 34 -1.91 -0.32 31.91
N ALA A 35 -1.62 -0.45 33.19
CA ALA A 35 -0.25 -0.52 33.71
C ALA A 35 0.56 0.73 33.28
N ALA A 36 1.65 0.55 32.54
CA ALA A 36 2.50 1.62 32.04
C ALA A 36 2.16 2.06 30.59
N ASP A 37 1.31 1.32 29.89
CA ASP A 37 1.08 1.54 28.47
C ASP A 37 -0.14 2.43 28.22
N PRO A 38 -0.02 3.48 27.39
CA PRO A 38 -1.17 4.25 26.94
C PRO A 38 -2.02 3.39 26.00
N ILE A 39 -3.25 3.10 26.40
CA ILE A 39 -4.17 2.23 25.66
C ILE A 39 -5.19 3.00 24.82
N TYR A 40 -5.38 4.28 25.14
CA TYR A 40 -6.28 5.16 24.38
C TYR A 40 -5.89 6.62 24.58
N THR A 41 -5.99 7.41 23.49
CA THR A 41 -5.74 8.86 23.51
C THR A 41 -6.74 9.56 22.57
N CYS A 42 -7.31 10.67 23.01
CA CYS A 42 -8.10 11.59 22.18
C CYS A 42 -7.95 13.03 22.69
N GLY A 43 -8.44 14.01 21.93
CA GLY A 43 -8.59 15.38 22.41
C GLY A 43 -9.67 15.46 23.49
N VAL A 44 -9.54 16.39 24.44
CA VAL A 44 -10.58 16.62 25.46
C VAL A 44 -11.85 17.16 24.81
N ASP A 45 -11.72 17.96 23.75
CA ASP A 45 -12.84 18.52 22.99
C ASP A 45 -13.43 17.52 21.96
N ASP A 46 -12.81 16.36 21.78
CA ASP A 46 -13.31 15.31 20.91
C ASP A 46 -14.43 14.51 21.60
N GLU A 47 -15.67 15.00 21.47
CA GLU A 47 -16.86 14.32 22.04
C GLU A 47 -16.98 12.86 21.58
N ASP A 48 -16.68 12.56 20.32
CA ASP A 48 -16.79 11.21 19.77
C ASP A 48 -15.68 10.32 20.33
N GLY A 49 -14.46 10.84 20.45
CA GLY A 49 -13.34 10.18 21.10
C GLY A 49 -13.61 9.88 22.56
N MET A 50 -14.12 10.84 23.31
CA MET A 50 -14.48 10.66 24.74
C MET A 50 -15.58 9.64 24.95
N ARG A 51 -16.61 9.60 24.07
CA ARG A 51 -17.67 8.58 24.10
C ARG A 51 -17.14 7.19 23.78
N LEU A 52 -16.24 7.11 22.80
CA LEU A 52 -15.59 5.86 22.42
C LEU A 52 -14.69 5.35 23.55
N ALA A 53 -13.92 6.24 24.22
CA ALA A 53 -13.15 5.91 25.41
C ALA A 53 -14.02 5.29 26.50
N ALA A 54 -15.14 5.95 26.86
CA ALA A 54 -16.06 5.47 27.87
C ALA A 54 -16.64 4.07 27.52
N GLY A 55 -17.05 3.87 26.26
CA GLY A 55 -17.57 2.59 25.79
C GLY A 55 -16.53 1.48 25.79
N MET A 56 -15.31 1.79 25.32
CA MET A 56 -14.21 0.84 25.20
C MET A 56 -13.64 0.42 26.56
N LEU A 57 -13.37 1.38 27.45
CA LEU A 57 -12.83 1.11 28.80
C LEU A 57 -13.83 0.31 29.65
N SER A 58 -15.14 0.60 29.53
CA SER A 58 -16.21 -0.19 30.15
C SER A 58 -16.30 -1.61 29.56
N ARG A 59 -16.22 -1.77 28.24
CA ARG A 59 -16.25 -3.07 27.57
C ARG A 59 -15.07 -3.97 27.96
N LEU A 60 -13.89 -3.38 28.10
CA LEU A 60 -12.66 -4.08 28.50
C LEU A 60 -12.64 -4.41 30.01
N LYS A 61 -13.65 -3.93 30.78
CA LYS A 61 -13.75 -4.13 32.24
C LYS A 61 -12.49 -3.67 32.99
N LEU A 62 -11.88 -2.58 32.54
CA LEU A 62 -10.70 -2.01 33.18
C LEU A 62 -11.04 -1.25 34.48
N ALA A 63 -12.28 -0.72 34.56
CA ALA A 63 -12.84 -0.15 35.77
C ALA A 63 -14.37 -0.33 35.76
N SER A 64 -15.03 -0.09 36.91
CA SER A 64 -16.50 -0.12 37.00
C SER A 64 -17.10 1.07 36.25
N ASP A 65 -18.33 0.90 35.71
CA ASP A 65 -19.04 1.99 35.02
C ASP A 65 -19.22 3.25 35.91
N THR A 66 -19.30 3.07 37.21
CA THR A 66 -19.37 4.18 38.17
C THR A 66 -18.03 4.92 38.32
N ALA A 67 -16.92 4.18 38.38
CA ALA A 67 -15.57 4.76 38.43
C ALA A 67 -15.23 5.49 37.14
N LEU A 68 -15.57 4.90 36.00
CA LEU A 68 -15.38 5.52 34.68
C LEU A 68 -16.22 6.80 34.55
N ALA A 69 -17.47 6.76 34.97
CA ALA A 69 -18.36 7.93 34.96
C ALA A 69 -17.76 9.12 35.72
N LYS A 70 -17.23 8.85 36.92
CA LYS A 70 -16.55 9.86 37.74
C LYS A 70 -15.29 10.40 37.08
N ALA A 71 -14.44 9.51 36.52
CA ALA A 71 -13.17 9.88 35.92
C ALA A 71 -13.34 10.66 34.61
N LEU A 72 -14.38 10.37 33.82
CA LEU A 72 -14.66 11.00 32.53
C LEU A 72 -15.65 12.17 32.59
N GLY A 73 -16.12 12.55 33.79
CA GLY A 73 -17.13 13.61 33.92
C GLY A 73 -18.47 13.28 33.26
N MET A 74 -18.82 12.00 33.12
CA MET A 74 -20.05 11.54 32.46
C MET A 74 -21.04 10.90 33.46
N SER A 75 -22.32 10.73 33.05
CA SER A 75 -23.24 9.92 33.83
C SER A 75 -22.94 8.42 33.66
N ARG A 76 -23.18 7.61 34.69
CA ARG A 76 -23.08 6.14 34.62
C ARG A 76 -23.89 5.56 33.48
N GLU A 77 -25.08 6.10 33.23
CA GLU A 77 -25.94 5.65 32.14
C GLU A 77 -25.38 6.00 30.77
N THR A 78 -24.65 7.13 30.65
CA THR A 78 -23.93 7.50 29.42
C THR A 78 -22.80 6.48 29.13
N VAL A 79 -22.01 6.09 30.12
CA VAL A 79 -20.96 5.08 29.97
C VAL A 79 -21.56 3.74 29.52
N ARG A 80 -22.64 3.29 30.19
CA ARG A 80 -23.36 2.06 29.85
C ARG A 80 -23.95 2.10 28.45
N ARG A 81 -24.57 3.24 28.06
CA ARG A 81 -25.14 3.44 26.73
C ARG A 81 -24.07 3.36 25.65
N ASN A 82 -22.93 4.04 25.82
CA ASN A 82 -21.83 4.01 24.86
C ASN A 82 -21.22 2.60 24.73
N ARG A 83 -21.09 1.84 25.83
CA ARG A 83 -20.69 0.43 25.76
C ARG A 83 -21.67 -0.39 24.94
N ASN A 84 -22.99 -0.25 25.17
CA ASN A 84 -24.00 -1.02 24.46
C ASN A 84 -24.05 -0.64 22.98
N LEU A 85 -23.89 0.63 22.61
CA LEU A 85 -23.80 1.10 21.24
C LEU A 85 -22.55 0.51 20.57
N LEU A 86 -21.40 0.51 21.25
CA LEU A 86 -20.17 -0.08 20.75
C LEU A 86 -20.28 -1.59 20.50
N ILE A 87 -21.03 -2.30 21.35
CA ILE A 87 -21.28 -3.74 21.19
C ILE A 87 -22.23 -4.02 20.02
N ALA A 88 -23.29 -3.24 19.88
CA ALA A 88 -24.35 -3.46 18.90
C ALA A 88 -23.96 -3.04 17.47
N GLY A 89 -23.22 -1.94 17.29
CA GLY A 89 -22.95 -1.35 15.98
C GLY A 89 -21.51 -0.87 15.75
N GLY A 90 -20.57 -1.21 16.66
CA GLY A 90 -19.16 -0.82 16.51
C GLY A 90 -18.92 0.68 16.76
N VAL A 91 -17.78 1.16 16.29
CA VAL A 91 -17.32 2.55 16.49
C VAL A 91 -18.30 3.56 15.89
N ASP A 92 -18.86 3.26 14.72
CA ASP A 92 -19.77 4.18 14.03
C ASP A 92 -21.10 4.40 14.75
N ALA A 93 -21.53 3.46 15.59
CA ALA A 93 -22.73 3.61 16.40
C ALA A 93 -22.55 4.54 17.63
N VAL A 94 -21.29 4.73 18.06
CA VAL A 94 -20.95 5.59 19.20
C VAL A 94 -20.79 7.05 18.78
N ARG A 95 -20.45 7.32 17.51
CA ARG A 95 -20.28 8.67 16.96
C ARG A 95 -21.53 9.52 17.13
N CYS A 96 -21.32 10.81 17.40
CA CYS A 96 -22.39 11.79 17.44
C CYS A 96 -23.10 11.86 16.09
N GLN A 97 -24.34 11.45 16.01
CA GLN A 97 -25.13 11.73 14.81
C GLN A 97 -25.46 13.23 14.78
N PRO A 98 -25.27 13.90 13.63
CA PRO A 98 -25.62 15.32 13.53
C PRO A 98 -27.08 15.53 13.93
N ARG A 99 -27.31 16.50 14.82
CA ARG A 99 -28.65 16.92 15.25
C ARG A 99 -29.35 17.55 14.05
N GLY A 100 -30.25 16.82 13.41
CA GLY A 100 -31.05 17.30 12.27
C GLY A 100 -32.20 16.35 11.96
N PRO A 101 -33.15 16.78 11.12
CA PRO A 101 -34.29 15.97 10.74
C PRO A 101 -33.87 14.68 10.07
N LYS A 102 -34.30 13.53 10.56
CA LYS A 102 -33.95 12.18 10.07
C LYS A 102 -34.48 11.81 8.67
N GLY A 103 -34.89 12.80 7.87
CA GLY A 103 -35.39 12.60 6.50
C GLY A 103 -35.81 13.91 5.85
N PRO A 104 -36.07 13.90 4.54
CA PRO A 104 -36.49 15.09 3.82
C PRO A 104 -37.91 15.47 4.26
N HIS A 105 -38.07 16.51 5.07
CA HIS A 105 -39.39 17.00 5.55
C HIS A 105 -40.37 17.36 4.43
N LYS A 106 -39.86 17.69 3.26
CA LYS A 106 -40.69 18.10 2.11
C LYS A 106 -41.08 16.94 1.19
N LEU A 107 -40.47 15.75 1.31
CA LEU A 107 -40.81 14.58 0.50
C LEU A 107 -41.78 13.68 1.31
N THR A 108 -42.99 14.19 1.61
CA THR A 108 -44.04 13.40 2.23
C THR A 108 -44.53 12.31 1.29
N GLU A 109 -45.26 11.31 1.82
CA GLU A 109 -45.79 10.20 1.01
C GLU A 109 -46.73 10.68 -0.10
N ALA A 110 -47.50 11.73 0.13
CA ALA A 110 -48.36 12.36 -0.87
C ALA A 110 -47.51 13.00 -2.01
N VAL A 111 -46.50 13.78 -1.63
CA VAL A 111 -45.59 14.43 -2.57
C VAL A 111 -44.77 13.39 -3.36
N ARG A 112 -44.37 12.30 -2.71
CA ARG A 112 -43.65 11.19 -3.35
C ARG A 112 -44.52 10.51 -4.43
N ARG A 113 -45.80 10.21 -4.12
CA ARG A 113 -46.75 9.64 -5.06
C ARG A 113 -47.02 10.58 -6.24
N GLN A 114 -47.16 11.88 -5.99
CA GLN A 114 -47.36 12.89 -7.03
C GLN A 114 -46.13 13.02 -7.94
N ALA A 115 -44.91 13.05 -7.35
CA ALA A 115 -43.66 13.06 -8.08
C ALA A 115 -43.47 11.81 -8.95
N GLN A 116 -43.81 10.63 -8.38
CA GLN A 116 -43.72 9.37 -9.11
C GLN A 116 -44.66 9.35 -10.35
N ARG A 117 -45.91 9.78 -10.18
CA ARG A 117 -46.84 9.89 -11.32
C ARG A 117 -46.31 10.78 -12.42
N GLY A 118 -45.71 11.93 -12.11
CA GLY A 118 -45.10 12.78 -13.13
C GLY A 118 -43.90 12.14 -13.83
N LEU A 119 -43.12 11.35 -13.10
CA LEU A 119 -41.99 10.60 -13.67
C LEU A 119 -42.46 9.45 -14.55
N ASP A 120 -43.54 8.75 -14.19
CA ASP A 120 -44.14 7.66 -14.93
C ASP A 120 -44.79 8.17 -16.25
N GLN A 121 -45.25 9.43 -16.26
CA GLN A 121 -45.75 10.13 -17.46
C GLN A 121 -44.62 10.68 -18.34
N GLY A 122 -43.37 10.36 -18.04
CA GLY A 122 -42.21 10.79 -18.83
C GLY A 122 -41.80 12.27 -18.65
N TRP A 123 -42.38 12.98 -17.66
CA TRP A 123 -42.06 14.39 -17.48
C TRP A 123 -40.57 14.59 -17.06
N PRO A 124 -39.92 15.64 -17.58
CA PRO A 124 -38.57 15.98 -17.16
C PRO A 124 -38.52 16.25 -15.66
N VAL A 125 -37.43 15.78 -14.99
CA VAL A 125 -37.24 15.94 -13.54
C VAL A 125 -37.43 17.37 -13.08
N ARG A 126 -37.01 18.37 -13.88
CA ARG A 126 -37.17 19.81 -13.59
C ARG A 126 -38.64 20.22 -13.55
N ARG A 127 -39.51 19.64 -14.46
CA ARG A 127 -40.94 19.92 -14.47
C ARG A 127 -41.60 19.30 -13.25
N VAL A 128 -41.32 18.02 -12.96
CA VAL A 128 -41.85 17.32 -11.79
C VAL A 128 -41.49 18.06 -10.50
N ALA A 129 -40.23 18.52 -10.36
CA ALA A 129 -39.78 19.26 -9.18
C ALA A 129 -40.60 20.53 -8.96
N ARG A 130 -40.92 21.27 -10.03
CA ARG A 130 -41.73 22.49 -9.98
C ARG A 130 -43.17 22.19 -9.55
N GLU A 131 -43.77 21.15 -10.11
CA GLU A 131 -45.16 20.76 -9.81
C GLU A 131 -45.37 20.29 -8.37
N VAL A 132 -44.37 19.64 -7.79
CA VAL A 132 -44.47 19.12 -6.41
C VAL A 132 -43.82 20.06 -5.39
N GLY A 133 -43.41 21.27 -5.76
CA GLY A 133 -42.81 22.26 -4.87
C GLY A 133 -41.47 21.86 -4.26
N LEU A 134 -40.71 21.00 -4.94
CA LEU A 134 -39.35 20.57 -4.56
C LEU A 134 -38.28 21.20 -5.42
N THR A 135 -37.05 21.25 -4.89
CA THR A 135 -35.89 21.59 -5.72
C THR A 135 -35.52 20.41 -6.63
N GLU A 136 -35.01 20.72 -7.83
CA GLU A 136 -34.54 19.68 -8.75
C GLU A 136 -33.47 18.76 -8.14
N GLY A 137 -32.58 19.35 -7.30
CA GLY A 137 -31.56 18.61 -6.54
C GLY A 137 -32.15 17.61 -5.54
N ALA A 138 -33.25 17.99 -4.86
CA ALA A 138 -33.93 17.09 -3.93
C ALA A 138 -34.59 15.91 -4.66
N LEU A 139 -35.19 16.15 -5.84
CA LEU A 139 -35.82 15.11 -6.64
C LEU A 139 -34.77 14.16 -7.26
N ARG A 140 -33.65 14.69 -7.76
CA ARG A 140 -32.52 13.89 -8.23
C ARG A 140 -31.90 13.05 -7.12
N SER A 141 -31.80 13.59 -5.90
CA SER A 141 -31.36 12.83 -4.73
C SER A 141 -32.32 11.69 -4.37
N ALA A 142 -33.64 11.94 -4.44
CA ALA A 142 -34.65 10.90 -4.21
C ALA A 142 -34.59 9.78 -5.25
N LEU A 143 -34.34 10.10 -6.52
CA LEU A 143 -34.11 9.11 -7.59
C LEU A 143 -32.83 8.30 -7.33
N ARG A 144 -31.74 8.95 -6.97
CA ARG A 144 -30.46 8.29 -6.67
C ARG A 144 -30.55 7.36 -5.45
N LEU A 145 -31.36 7.71 -4.45
CA LEU A 145 -31.59 6.92 -3.24
C LEU A 145 -32.67 5.84 -3.42
N GLY A 146 -33.18 5.63 -4.63
CA GLY A 146 -34.20 4.63 -4.93
C GLY A 146 -35.58 4.92 -4.33
N ARG A 147 -35.83 6.14 -3.83
CA ARG A 147 -37.12 6.56 -3.25
C ARG A 147 -38.16 6.92 -4.31
N LEU A 148 -37.70 7.20 -5.52
CA LEU A 148 -38.47 7.40 -6.75
C LEU A 148 -37.82 6.60 -7.86
N GLN A 149 -38.61 6.17 -8.83
CA GLN A 149 -38.14 5.43 -10.00
C GLN A 149 -38.45 6.22 -11.24
N ARG A 150 -37.61 6.09 -12.28
CA ARG A 150 -37.86 6.66 -13.60
C ARG A 150 -37.89 5.53 -14.59
N VAL A 151 -38.97 5.42 -15.36
CA VAL A 151 -39.04 4.51 -16.52
C VAL A 151 -38.10 5.09 -17.56
N VAL A 152 -36.99 4.39 -17.84
CA VAL A 152 -36.08 4.74 -18.93
C VAL A 152 -36.57 3.95 -20.14
N GLU A 153 -37.32 4.58 -21.03
CA GLU A 153 -37.51 4.03 -22.36
C GLU A 153 -36.17 3.93 -23.06
N PRO A 154 -35.86 2.82 -23.77
CA PRO A 154 -34.65 2.72 -24.57
C PRO A 154 -34.64 3.86 -25.59
N ARG A 155 -33.68 4.76 -25.49
CA ARG A 155 -33.49 5.84 -26.45
C ARG A 155 -33.22 5.19 -27.81
N VAL A 156 -34.19 5.25 -28.70
CA VAL A 156 -33.99 5.09 -30.14
C VAL A 156 -32.93 6.12 -30.53
N GLY A 157 -31.86 5.65 -31.17
CA GLY A 157 -30.71 6.48 -31.51
C GLY A 157 -31.18 7.71 -32.29
N ARG A 158 -30.79 8.88 -31.80
CA ARG A 158 -30.97 10.13 -32.53
C ARG A 158 -30.19 10.01 -33.84
N PRO A 159 -30.76 10.30 -35.01
CA PRO A 159 -30.00 10.35 -36.26
C PRO A 159 -28.84 11.34 -36.08
N ALA A 160 -27.69 10.98 -36.66
CA ALA A 160 -26.51 11.84 -36.65
C ALA A 160 -26.88 13.24 -37.12
N ARG A 161 -26.69 14.22 -36.23
CA ARG A 161 -26.93 15.63 -36.58
C ARG A 161 -25.85 16.00 -37.56
N GLU A 162 -26.27 16.43 -38.77
CA GLU A 162 -25.35 17.07 -39.71
C GLU A 162 -24.55 18.17 -39.01
N PRO A 163 -23.25 18.31 -39.33
CA PRO A 163 -22.44 19.34 -38.72
C PRO A 163 -23.06 20.70 -39.02
N ALA A 164 -23.45 21.40 -37.98
CA ALA A 164 -23.89 22.79 -38.11
C ALA A 164 -22.79 23.59 -38.82
N PRO A 165 -23.16 24.49 -39.75
CA PRO A 165 -22.19 25.32 -40.44
C PRO A 165 -21.34 26.07 -39.40
N MET A 166 -20.00 26.07 -39.59
CA MET A 166 -19.07 26.81 -38.78
C MET A 166 -19.55 28.27 -38.69
N ILE A 167 -20.07 28.64 -37.53
CA ILE A 167 -20.29 30.02 -37.19
C ILE A 167 -18.92 30.66 -37.13
N ALA A 168 -18.64 31.63 -38.01
CA ALA A 168 -17.47 32.45 -37.98
C ALA A 168 -17.24 32.94 -36.54
N ALA A 169 -16.00 32.84 -36.07
CA ALA A 169 -15.60 33.16 -34.69
C ALA A 169 -16.12 34.56 -34.34
N THR A 170 -17.22 34.62 -33.60
CA THR A 170 -17.62 35.84 -32.91
C THR A 170 -16.53 36.07 -31.86
N THR A 171 -15.82 37.21 -32.06
CA THR A 171 -14.84 37.72 -31.10
C THR A 171 -15.50 37.83 -29.72
N SER A 172 -15.26 36.85 -28.87
CA SER A 172 -15.70 36.88 -27.47
C SER A 172 -15.08 38.10 -26.81
N SER A 173 -15.90 38.87 -26.07
CA SER A 173 -15.45 40.06 -25.37
C SER A 173 -14.30 39.74 -24.38
N PRO A 174 -13.37 40.68 -24.12
CA PRO A 174 -12.28 40.46 -23.19
C PRO A 174 -12.72 39.98 -21.80
N SER A 175 -13.91 40.36 -21.34
CA SER A 175 -14.50 39.95 -20.08
C SER A 175 -14.94 38.48 -20.03
N GLN A 176 -15.29 37.85 -21.15
CA GLN A 176 -15.60 36.41 -21.21
C GLN A 176 -14.32 35.57 -21.19
N ARG A 177 -13.24 36.05 -21.84
CA ARG A 177 -11.93 35.37 -21.76
C ARG A 177 -11.37 35.41 -20.34
N ALA A 178 -11.41 36.54 -19.65
CA ALA A 178 -10.97 36.67 -18.26
C ALA A 178 -11.77 35.77 -17.29
N ARG A 179 -13.06 35.54 -17.52
CA ARG A 179 -13.88 34.62 -16.71
C ARG A 179 -13.54 33.14 -16.92
N VAL A 180 -13.18 32.73 -18.13
CA VAL A 180 -12.74 31.37 -18.45
C VAL A 180 -11.36 31.10 -17.86
N ASP A 181 -10.47 32.12 -17.94
CA ASP A 181 -9.12 32.04 -17.36
C ASP A 181 -9.14 32.12 -15.82
N GLN A 182 -10.04 32.89 -15.21
CA GLN A 182 -10.23 32.93 -13.74
C GLN A 182 -10.83 31.66 -13.15
N ALA A 183 -11.56 30.86 -13.92
CA ALA A 183 -12.04 29.57 -13.45
C ALA A 183 -10.93 28.54 -13.24
N GLY A 184 -9.70 28.81 -13.64
CA GLY A 184 -8.51 27.97 -13.44
C GLY A 184 -8.59 26.60 -14.11
N GLU A 185 -9.71 26.31 -14.78
CA GLU A 185 -10.04 24.95 -15.23
C GLU A 185 -9.46 24.61 -16.59
N LEU A 186 -9.19 25.58 -17.42
CA LEU A 186 -8.83 25.37 -18.81
C LEU A 186 -7.47 25.90 -19.23
N GLY A 187 -6.79 26.68 -18.37
CA GLY A 187 -5.46 27.22 -18.67
C GLY A 187 -5.37 27.79 -20.09
N VAL A 188 -4.35 27.41 -20.83
CA VAL A 188 -4.14 27.79 -22.24
C VAL A 188 -4.88 26.88 -23.24
N ALA A 189 -5.95 26.19 -22.84
CA ALA A 189 -6.71 25.24 -23.67
C ALA A 189 -7.14 25.82 -25.01
N THR A 190 -7.43 27.12 -25.04
CA THR A 190 -7.84 27.84 -26.25
C THR A 190 -6.76 27.89 -27.32
N LYS A 191 -5.49 27.74 -26.99
CA LYS A 191 -4.38 27.78 -27.97
C LYS A 191 -4.21 26.47 -28.75
N ARG A 192 -4.85 25.35 -28.32
CA ARG A 192 -4.72 24.03 -28.94
C ARG A 192 -6.04 23.52 -29.54
N MET A 193 -6.93 24.42 -29.96
CA MET A 193 -8.27 24.09 -30.46
C MET A 193 -8.27 23.19 -31.69
N GLU A 194 -7.35 23.42 -32.63
CA GLU A 194 -7.24 22.61 -33.85
C GLU A 194 -6.88 21.16 -33.54
N GLU A 195 -5.84 20.94 -32.71
CA GLU A 195 -5.43 19.60 -32.32
C GLU A 195 -6.52 18.88 -31.50
N ARG A 196 -7.25 19.61 -30.66
CA ARG A 196 -8.39 19.04 -29.93
C ARG A 196 -9.52 18.66 -30.85
N SER A 197 -9.78 19.43 -31.90
CA SER A 197 -10.74 19.08 -32.94
C SER A 197 -10.32 17.84 -33.71
N LEU A 198 -9.05 17.75 -34.12
CA LEU A 198 -8.50 16.57 -34.77
C LEU A 198 -8.55 15.34 -33.85
N ALA A 199 -8.25 15.52 -32.55
CA ALA A 199 -8.35 14.44 -31.57
C ALA A 199 -9.79 13.94 -31.38
N CYS A 200 -10.78 14.84 -31.38
CA CYS A 200 -12.20 14.47 -31.29
C CYS A 200 -12.67 13.65 -32.49
N THR A 201 -12.08 13.87 -33.68
CA THR A 201 -12.36 13.10 -34.88
C THR A 201 -11.49 11.85 -35.07
N GLY A 202 -10.60 11.57 -34.07
CA GLY A 202 -9.68 10.43 -34.12
C GLY A 202 -8.54 10.56 -35.13
N LYS A 203 -8.31 11.75 -35.67
CA LYS A 203 -7.27 12.03 -36.69
C LYS A 203 -5.92 12.41 -36.09
N LEU A 204 -5.85 12.74 -34.80
CA LEU A 204 -4.62 13.10 -34.12
C LEU A 204 -4.05 11.89 -33.36
N PRO A 205 -2.86 11.38 -33.68
CA PRO A 205 -2.23 10.31 -32.92
C PRO A 205 -1.97 10.69 -31.44
N GLU A 206 -1.31 11.83 -31.20
CA GLU A 206 -1.16 12.51 -29.92
C GLU A 206 -0.74 13.97 -30.13
N ALA A 207 -1.04 14.84 -29.18
CA ALA A 207 -0.56 16.22 -29.18
C ALA A 207 0.93 16.26 -28.87
N MET A 208 1.71 16.99 -29.70
CA MET A 208 3.14 17.19 -29.47
C MET A 208 3.37 18.24 -28.39
N PRO A 209 4.41 18.06 -27.54
CA PRO A 209 4.77 19.08 -26.57
C PRO A 209 5.19 20.38 -27.25
N GLU A 210 4.66 21.48 -26.75
CA GLU A 210 4.98 22.84 -27.18
C GLU A 210 5.17 23.70 -25.92
N PHE A 211 6.31 24.32 -25.81
CA PHE A 211 6.64 25.13 -24.65
C PHE A 211 6.60 26.62 -25.01
N HIS A 212 6.00 27.39 -24.13
CA HIS A 212 5.99 28.85 -24.13
C HIS A 212 6.65 29.33 -22.84
N ALA A 213 7.20 30.52 -22.85
CA ALA A 213 7.73 31.12 -21.64
C ALA A 213 6.63 31.25 -20.58
N ALA A 214 6.92 30.74 -19.38
CA ALA A 214 6.00 30.73 -18.26
C ALA A 214 6.78 30.98 -16.98
N GLU A 215 6.31 31.94 -16.19
CA GLU A 215 6.92 32.30 -14.92
C GLU A 215 6.25 31.58 -13.75
N ALA A 216 7.01 31.33 -12.71
CA ALA A 216 6.53 30.78 -11.41
C ALA A 216 5.65 29.54 -11.52
N VAL A 217 6.00 28.58 -12.40
CA VAL A 217 5.24 27.35 -12.60
C VAL A 217 5.38 26.45 -11.38
N THR A 218 4.28 26.18 -10.70
CA THR A 218 4.23 25.36 -9.50
C THR A 218 4.60 23.91 -9.81
N GLY A 219 5.55 23.33 -9.04
CA GLY A 219 6.00 21.96 -9.24
C GLY A 219 6.89 21.74 -10.46
N ALA A 220 7.34 22.81 -11.14
CA ALA A 220 8.25 22.71 -12.28
C ALA A 220 9.58 22.04 -11.91
N GLY A 221 9.95 22.04 -10.63
CA GLY A 221 11.10 21.32 -10.12
C GLY A 221 11.09 19.80 -10.41
N VAL A 222 9.92 19.21 -10.67
CA VAL A 222 9.84 17.79 -11.05
C VAL A 222 10.53 17.49 -12.37
N LEU A 223 10.68 18.47 -13.25
CA LEU A 223 11.40 18.32 -14.53
C LEU A 223 12.87 17.97 -14.33
N LEU A 224 13.46 18.31 -13.18
CA LEU A 224 14.83 17.92 -12.83
C LEU A 224 14.99 16.38 -12.75
N ALA A 225 13.92 15.65 -12.49
CA ALA A 225 13.95 14.20 -12.48
C ALA A 225 13.79 13.56 -13.87
N LEU A 226 13.45 14.36 -14.90
CA LEU A 226 13.15 13.80 -16.22
C LEU A 226 14.31 13.04 -16.85
N PRO A 227 15.57 13.50 -16.80
CA PRO A 227 16.71 12.72 -17.30
C PRO A 227 16.80 11.34 -16.64
N ALA A 228 16.70 11.28 -15.32
CA ALA A 228 16.73 10.02 -14.59
C ALA A 228 15.51 9.11 -14.91
N LEU A 229 14.31 9.68 -15.07
CA LEU A 229 13.12 8.92 -15.47
C LEU A 229 13.31 8.27 -16.86
N LEU A 230 13.88 9.01 -17.80
CA LEU A 230 14.16 8.49 -19.16
C LEU A 230 15.24 7.41 -19.15
N GLU A 231 16.29 7.60 -18.36
CA GLU A 231 17.34 6.60 -18.16
C GLU A 231 16.78 5.29 -17.57
N GLN A 232 15.83 5.39 -16.62
CA GLN A 232 15.13 4.24 -16.06
C GLN A 232 14.12 3.58 -17.02
N GLY A 233 13.98 4.09 -18.26
CA GLY A 233 13.19 3.45 -19.33
C GLY A 233 11.73 3.89 -19.40
N LEU A 234 11.32 4.99 -18.74
CA LEU A 234 9.93 5.43 -18.68
C LEU A 234 9.25 5.50 -20.05
N VAL A 235 9.90 6.12 -21.03
CA VAL A 235 9.32 6.31 -22.36
C VAL A 235 9.76 5.20 -23.31
N GLU A 236 11.04 4.99 -23.46
CA GLU A 236 11.63 4.06 -24.43
C GLU A 236 11.13 2.63 -24.26
N VAL A 237 11.30 2.06 -23.06
CA VAL A 237 10.89 0.68 -22.76
C VAL A 237 9.37 0.54 -22.87
N THR A 238 8.62 1.48 -22.29
CA THR A 238 7.16 1.39 -22.34
C THR A 238 6.61 1.54 -23.74
N GLN A 239 7.20 2.41 -24.56
CA GLN A 239 6.85 2.56 -25.97
C GLN A 239 7.21 1.31 -26.77
N GLY A 240 8.34 0.66 -26.49
CA GLY A 240 8.74 -0.61 -27.10
C GLY A 240 7.73 -1.73 -26.83
N VAL A 241 7.15 -1.76 -25.62
CA VAL A 241 6.17 -2.78 -25.20
C VAL A 241 4.76 -2.46 -25.73
N PHE A 242 4.31 -1.23 -25.60
CA PHE A 242 2.92 -0.86 -25.90
C PHE A 242 2.71 -0.23 -27.29
N GLY A 243 3.76 0.28 -27.94
CA GLY A 243 3.60 1.08 -29.15
C GLY A 243 2.72 2.31 -28.92
N ALA A 244 1.95 2.69 -29.91
CA ALA A 244 1.02 3.80 -29.80
C ALA A 244 -0.28 3.39 -29.12
N LEU A 245 -0.86 4.31 -28.36
CA LEU A 245 -2.24 4.21 -27.86
C LEU A 245 -3.23 4.71 -28.95
N ARG A 246 -4.52 4.49 -28.70
CA ARG A 246 -5.57 5.00 -29.60
C ARG A 246 -5.42 6.51 -29.78
N ASN A 247 -5.63 6.95 -31.02
CA ASN A 247 -5.59 8.36 -31.42
C ASN A 247 -6.38 9.24 -30.44
N GLY A 248 -5.85 10.41 -30.15
CA GLY A 248 -6.45 11.36 -29.24
C GLY A 248 -5.44 12.42 -28.79
N PHE A 249 -5.89 13.45 -28.08
CA PHE A 249 -5.03 14.52 -27.64
C PHE A 249 -3.92 14.04 -26.69
N PHE A 250 -4.25 13.13 -25.78
CA PHE A 250 -3.29 12.52 -24.86
C PHE A 250 -2.88 11.13 -25.34
N GLY A 251 -1.65 10.97 -25.78
CA GLY A 251 -1.04 9.72 -26.20
C GLY A 251 -0.25 9.04 -25.09
N LEU A 252 0.58 8.04 -25.47
CA LEU A 252 1.37 7.27 -24.51
C LEU A 252 2.32 8.17 -23.72
N ARG A 253 3.10 9.02 -24.39
CA ARG A 253 4.11 9.89 -23.77
C ARG A 253 3.50 10.78 -22.69
N SER A 254 2.44 11.51 -23.01
CA SER A 254 1.78 12.44 -22.06
C SER A 254 1.21 11.69 -20.86
N VAL A 255 0.67 10.48 -21.05
CA VAL A 255 0.16 9.62 -19.97
C VAL A 255 1.29 9.15 -19.06
N LEU A 256 2.40 8.67 -19.62
CA LEU A 256 3.55 8.19 -18.85
C LEU A 256 4.19 9.30 -18.01
N LEU A 257 4.43 10.46 -18.64
CA LEU A 257 4.97 11.63 -17.92
C LEU A 257 4.01 12.09 -16.82
N THR A 258 2.70 12.06 -17.07
CA THR A 258 1.70 12.39 -16.03
C THR A 258 1.81 11.45 -14.84
N PHE A 259 1.85 10.13 -15.03
CA PHE A 259 1.98 9.18 -13.91
C PHE A 259 3.31 9.33 -13.17
N ALA A 260 4.42 9.55 -13.89
CA ALA A 260 5.72 9.73 -13.27
C ALA A 260 5.80 11.04 -12.45
N PHE A 261 5.30 12.15 -13.00
CA PHE A 261 5.27 13.43 -12.29
C PHE A 261 4.30 13.39 -11.11
N MET A 262 3.14 12.75 -11.24
CA MET A 262 2.25 12.50 -10.11
C MET A 262 2.97 11.76 -8.99
N ALA A 263 3.69 10.69 -9.31
CA ALA A 263 4.41 9.89 -8.32
C ALA A 263 5.45 10.75 -7.57
N LEU A 264 6.27 11.52 -8.30
CA LEU A 264 7.32 12.37 -7.71
C LEU A 264 6.76 13.58 -6.95
N LEU A 265 5.65 14.15 -7.39
CA LEU A 265 4.92 15.23 -6.70
C LEU A 265 4.09 14.71 -5.51
N ARG A 266 4.03 13.38 -5.31
CA ARG A 266 3.21 12.71 -4.27
C ARG A 266 1.70 12.92 -4.48
N ILE A 267 1.28 13.01 -5.72
CA ILE A 267 -0.11 12.88 -6.16
C ILE A 267 -0.37 11.38 -6.31
N LYS A 268 -0.83 10.75 -5.26
CA LYS A 268 -0.81 9.28 -5.10
C LYS A 268 -1.83 8.54 -5.95
N THR A 269 -2.95 9.21 -6.28
CA THR A 269 -4.02 8.63 -7.08
C THR A 269 -4.50 9.63 -8.15
N PRO A 270 -5.05 9.17 -9.27
CA PRO A 270 -5.61 10.07 -10.28
C PRO A 270 -6.65 11.04 -9.74
N GLU A 271 -7.43 10.64 -8.72
CA GLU A 271 -8.46 11.48 -8.10
C GLU A 271 -7.87 12.72 -7.42
N GLN A 272 -6.66 12.62 -6.90
CA GLN A 272 -5.97 13.74 -6.24
C GLN A 272 -5.55 14.83 -7.24
N LEU A 273 -5.50 14.54 -8.55
CA LEU A 273 -5.27 15.58 -9.57
C LEU A 273 -6.34 16.67 -9.53
N THR A 274 -7.55 16.36 -9.08
CA THR A 274 -8.62 17.37 -8.96
C THR A 274 -8.32 18.50 -7.99
N ALA A 275 -7.32 18.31 -7.11
CA ALA A 275 -6.84 19.34 -6.19
C ALA A 275 -5.77 20.26 -6.80
N HIS A 276 -5.35 20.01 -8.04
CA HIS A 276 -4.32 20.77 -8.75
C HIS A 276 -4.91 21.48 -9.95
N ALA A 277 -4.38 22.65 -10.29
CA ALA A 277 -4.78 23.37 -11.49
C ALA A 277 -4.32 22.61 -12.75
N PRO A 278 -5.26 22.14 -13.61
CA PRO A 278 -4.89 21.29 -14.75
C PRO A 278 -3.94 21.98 -15.73
N GLY A 279 -4.07 23.29 -15.92
CA GLY A 279 -3.22 24.09 -16.80
C GLY A 279 -1.77 24.19 -16.28
N GLU A 280 -1.56 24.38 -14.97
CA GLU A 280 -0.20 24.43 -14.40
C GLU A 280 0.55 23.12 -14.60
N LEU A 281 -0.10 21.99 -14.28
CA LEU A 281 0.50 20.68 -14.56
C LEU A 281 0.64 20.41 -16.05
N GLY A 282 -0.22 20.99 -16.89
CA GLY A 282 -0.13 20.93 -18.34
C GLY A 282 1.15 21.56 -18.88
N LEU A 283 1.59 22.70 -18.31
CA LEU A 283 2.85 23.37 -18.68
C LEU A 283 4.06 22.44 -18.53
N LEU A 284 4.05 21.53 -17.52
CA LEU A 284 5.13 20.54 -17.33
C LEU A 284 5.19 19.52 -18.46
N LEU A 285 4.08 19.31 -19.18
CA LEU A 285 3.95 18.40 -20.31
C LEU A 285 4.12 19.08 -21.67
N GLY A 286 4.29 20.41 -21.69
CA GLY A 286 4.20 21.20 -22.92
C GLY A 286 2.80 21.15 -23.55
N LEU A 287 1.77 21.01 -22.73
CA LEU A 287 0.37 20.92 -23.15
C LEU A 287 -0.47 22.01 -22.47
N ASP A 288 -1.64 22.28 -23.02
CA ASP A 288 -2.60 23.24 -22.45
C ASP A 288 -3.12 22.80 -21.07
N ARG A 289 -3.20 21.50 -20.81
CA ARG A 289 -3.58 20.90 -19.52
C ARG A 289 -3.12 19.46 -19.39
N VAL A 290 -3.02 18.99 -18.16
CA VAL A 290 -2.79 17.57 -17.84
C VAL A 290 -4.03 16.72 -18.18
N PRO A 291 -3.88 15.41 -18.50
CA PRO A 291 -5.03 14.51 -18.68
C PRO A 291 -5.92 14.49 -17.44
N GLU A 292 -7.22 14.60 -17.64
CA GLU A 292 -8.22 14.47 -16.57
C GLU A 292 -8.24 13.03 -16.01
N VAL A 293 -8.72 12.87 -14.77
CA VAL A 293 -8.87 11.57 -14.09
C VAL A 293 -9.52 10.52 -14.97
N ARG A 294 -10.65 10.86 -15.64
CA ARG A 294 -11.36 9.95 -16.53
C ARG A 294 -10.52 9.53 -17.74
N THR A 295 -9.72 10.46 -18.27
CA THR A 295 -8.83 10.17 -19.41
C THR A 295 -7.69 9.26 -18.98
N LEU A 296 -7.04 9.52 -17.83
CA LEU A 296 -5.99 8.66 -17.30
C LEU A 296 -6.50 7.24 -17.03
N ARG A 297 -7.67 7.10 -16.41
CA ARG A 297 -8.28 5.78 -16.19
C ARG A 297 -8.55 5.06 -17.49
N ARG A 298 -9.16 5.72 -18.48
CA ARG A 298 -9.42 5.12 -19.79
C ARG A 298 -8.15 4.70 -20.53
N LYS A 299 -7.06 5.49 -20.41
CA LYS A 299 -5.77 5.13 -21.01
C LYS A 299 -5.09 3.98 -20.23
N LEU A 300 -5.24 3.94 -18.93
CA LEU A 300 -4.79 2.81 -18.13
C LEU A 300 -5.58 1.53 -18.44
N ASP A 301 -6.90 1.65 -18.65
CA ASP A 301 -7.76 0.53 -19.09
C ASP A 301 -7.37 0.04 -20.50
N GLU A 302 -7.04 0.97 -21.41
CA GLU A 302 -6.54 0.64 -22.74
C GLU A 302 -5.22 -0.13 -22.69
N MET A 303 -4.29 0.28 -21.83
CA MET A 303 -3.02 -0.42 -21.64
C MET A 303 -3.23 -1.78 -20.94
N GLY A 304 -4.01 -1.81 -19.87
CA GLY A 304 -4.32 -3.04 -19.12
C GLY A 304 -5.02 -4.08 -20.00
N GLY A 305 -5.95 -3.65 -20.88
CA GLY A 305 -6.63 -4.54 -21.79
C GLY A 305 -5.73 -5.22 -22.84
N ARG A 306 -4.45 -4.82 -22.97
CA ARG A 306 -3.46 -5.48 -23.82
C ARG A 306 -2.75 -6.65 -23.14
N GLY A 307 -2.83 -6.79 -21.81
CA GLY A 307 -2.22 -7.89 -21.06
C GLY A 307 -0.68 -7.89 -21.07
N LEU A 308 -0.03 -6.73 -21.17
CA LEU A 308 1.41 -6.60 -21.39
C LEU A 308 2.17 -6.07 -20.15
N ALA A 309 1.52 -5.94 -18.99
CA ALA A 309 2.16 -5.38 -17.81
C ALA A 309 3.33 -6.24 -17.33
N ARG A 310 3.20 -7.58 -17.36
CA ARG A 310 4.31 -8.49 -17.03
C ARG A 310 5.50 -8.29 -17.98
N ARG A 311 5.25 -8.16 -19.29
CA ARG A 311 6.31 -7.90 -20.28
C ARG A 311 7.01 -6.57 -20.03
N LEU A 312 6.26 -5.53 -19.61
CA LEU A 312 6.85 -4.26 -19.21
C LEU A 312 7.81 -4.44 -18.02
N HIS A 313 7.39 -5.17 -16.97
CA HIS A 313 8.25 -5.46 -15.82
C HIS A 313 9.52 -6.20 -16.23
N GLN A 314 9.41 -7.19 -17.13
CA GLN A 314 10.57 -7.94 -17.65
C GLN A 314 11.55 -7.02 -18.39
N CYS A 315 11.08 -6.23 -19.35
CA CYS A 315 11.95 -5.33 -20.13
C CYS A 315 12.61 -4.25 -19.25
N LEU A 316 11.89 -3.75 -18.24
CA LEU A 316 12.47 -2.82 -17.26
C LEU A 316 13.54 -3.50 -16.41
N ALA A 317 13.27 -4.71 -15.92
CA ALA A 317 14.24 -5.48 -15.14
C ALA A 317 15.50 -5.82 -15.96
N GLU A 318 15.33 -6.23 -17.22
CA GLU A 318 16.44 -6.45 -18.16
C GLU A 318 17.32 -5.19 -18.29
N ARG A 319 16.72 -4.03 -18.57
CA ARG A 319 17.42 -2.75 -18.66
C ARG A 319 18.20 -2.41 -17.39
N TRP A 320 17.55 -2.58 -16.22
CA TRP A 320 18.20 -2.26 -14.94
C TRP A 320 19.32 -3.25 -14.59
N ALA A 321 19.14 -4.51 -14.94
CA ALA A 321 20.15 -5.56 -14.77
C ALA A 321 21.38 -5.34 -15.66
N GLU A 322 21.16 -4.96 -16.91
CA GLU A 322 22.25 -4.62 -17.86
C GLU A 322 23.03 -3.39 -17.41
N ALA A 323 22.33 -2.38 -16.87
CA ALA A 323 22.97 -1.16 -16.36
C ALA A 323 23.86 -1.41 -15.13
N LYS A 324 23.55 -2.43 -14.31
CA LYS A 324 24.24 -2.72 -13.05
C LYS A 324 24.39 -4.22 -12.78
N PRO A 325 25.14 -4.93 -13.60
CA PRO A 325 25.25 -6.38 -13.48
C PRO A 325 25.82 -6.82 -12.12
N ASP A 326 26.71 -6.06 -11.51
CA ASP A 326 27.33 -6.42 -10.23
C ASP A 326 26.34 -6.46 -9.05
N GLU A 327 25.23 -5.74 -9.14
CA GLU A 327 24.20 -5.70 -8.10
C GLU A 327 23.28 -6.94 -8.11
N LEU A 328 23.38 -7.80 -9.13
CA LEU A 328 22.55 -8.99 -9.28
C LEU A 328 23.05 -10.24 -8.54
N GLY A 329 24.22 -10.17 -7.90
CA GLY A 329 24.77 -11.31 -7.17
C GLY A 329 23.98 -11.69 -5.92
N ILE A 330 23.22 -10.74 -5.37
CA ILE A 330 22.39 -10.90 -4.19
C ILE A 330 21.04 -10.23 -4.48
N LEU A 331 19.96 -11.00 -4.36
CA LEU A 331 18.60 -10.53 -4.59
C LEU A 331 17.74 -10.76 -3.36
N TYR A 332 16.99 -9.73 -2.98
CA TYR A 332 16.04 -9.78 -1.87
C TYR A 332 14.65 -10.10 -2.37
N VAL A 333 14.00 -11.07 -1.75
CA VAL A 333 12.61 -11.43 -2.03
C VAL A 333 11.77 -11.26 -0.77
N ASP A 334 10.69 -10.51 -0.90
CA ASP A 334 9.75 -10.32 0.21
C ASP A 334 8.32 -10.20 -0.30
N GLY A 335 7.38 -10.69 0.49
CA GLY A 335 5.95 -10.65 0.19
C GLY A 335 5.27 -9.47 0.89
N HIS A 336 4.52 -8.68 0.13
CA HIS A 336 3.74 -7.56 0.64
C HIS A 336 2.25 -7.81 0.43
N VAL A 337 1.48 -7.84 1.52
CA VAL A 337 0.02 -8.05 1.44
C VAL A 337 -0.68 -6.72 1.17
N ARG A 338 -1.42 -6.67 0.08
CA ARG A 338 -2.24 -5.54 -0.31
C ARG A 338 -3.69 -5.79 0.08
N PRO A 339 -4.24 -5.06 1.07
CA PRO A 339 -5.57 -5.31 1.57
C PRO A 339 -6.66 -4.80 0.61
N TYR A 340 -7.69 -5.61 0.41
CA TYR A 340 -8.91 -5.24 -0.28
C TYR A 340 -9.95 -4.76 0.74
N HIS A 341 -10.39 -3.52 0.60
CA HIS A 341 -11.37 -2.89 1.50
C HIS A 341 -12.81 -2.95 0.95
N GLY A 342 -12.98 -3.47 -0.26
CA GLY A 342 -14.31 -3.64 -0.88
C GLY A 342 -15.17 -4.68 -0.18
N ARG A 343 -16.49 -4.62 -0.41
CA ARG A 343 -17.47 -5.57 0.14
C ARG A 343 -18.15 -6.42 -0.94
N LYS A 344 -17.90 -6.10 -2.21
CA LYS A 344 -18.60 -6.71 -3.36
C LYS A 344 -18.16 -8.15 -3.62
N HIS A 345 -16.87 -8.43 -3.47
CA HIS A 345 -16.28 -9.73 -3.80
C HIS A 345 -15.69 -10.40 -2.57
N ARG A 346 -15.80 -11.73 -2.53
CA ARG A 346 -15.17 -12.57 -1.49
C ARG A 346 -13.82 -13.04 -2.00
N LEU A 347 -12.76 -12.41 -1.52
CA LEU A 347 -11.39 -12.77 -1.86
C LEU A 347 -10.72 -13.56 -0.73
N PRO A 348 -9.68 -14.37 -1.02
CA PRO A 348 -8.87 -15.03 -0.03
C PRO A 348 -8.31 -14.05 1.00
N LYS A 349 -8.07 -14.54 2.23
CA LYS A 349 -7.56 -13.71 3.34
C LYS A 349 -6.17 -14.17 3.73
N HIS A 350 -5.28 -13.20 3.90
CA HIS A 350 -3.96 -13.39 4.49
C HIS A 350 -3.80 -12.57 5.78
N HIS A 351 -2.91 -13.01 6.68
CA HIS A 351 -2.62 -12.29 7.90
C HIS A 351 -1.76 -11.07 7.62
N VAL A 352 -2.30 -9.88 7.87
CA VAL A 352 -1.57 -8.61 7.74
C VAL A 352 -0.95 -8.28 9.08
N GLN A 353 0.35 -8.49 9.22
CA GLN A 353 1.09 -8.37 10.47
C GLN A 353 0.95 -6.97 11.09
N GLN A 354 1.09 -5.92 10.30
CA GLN A 354 0.94 -4.52 10.74
C GLN A 354 -0.45 -4.21 11.33
N ARG A 355 -1.48 -4.97 10.96
CA ARG A 355 -2.86 -4.79 11.44
C ARG A 355 -3.31 -5.88 12.41
N GLY A 356 -2.48 -6.88 12.68
CA GLY A 356 -2.76 -7.99 13.61
C GLY A 356 -4.01 -8.81 13.25
N ARG A 357 -4.46 -8.79 11.98
CA ARG A 357 -5.68 -9.48 11.54
C ARG A 357 -5.58 -9.99 10.10
N SER A 358 -6.36 -11.04 9.79
CA SER A 358 -6.48 -11.52 8.42
C SER A 358 -7.40 -10.64 7.59
N MET A 359 -6.93 -10.16 6.43
CA MET A 359 -7.65 -9.32 5.49
C MET A 359 -7.70 -9.99 4.12
N ALA A 360 -8.78 -9.75 3.39
CA ALA A 360 -8.88 -10.11 1.99
C ALA A 360 -7.92 -9.25 1.16
N GLY A 361 -7.40 -9.77 0.06
CA GLY A 361 -6.50 -9.00 -0.80
C GLY A 361 -5.67 -9.87 -1.72
N THR A 362 -4.57 -9.30 -2.19
CA THR A 362 -3.51 -9.97 -2.97
C THR A 362 -2.20 -9.90 -2.20
N GLN A 363 -1.27 -10.74 -2.58
CA GLN A 363 0.11 -10.72 -2.10
C GLN A 363 1.03 -10.39 -3.27
N ASP A 364 1.85 -9.36 -3.13
CA ASP A 364 2.83 -8.98 -4.13
C ASP A 364 4.22 -9.40 -3.66
N PHE A 365 4.91 -10.18 -4.47
CA PHE A 365 6.29 -10.58 -4.22
C PHE A 365 7.21 -9.67 -5.01
N HIS A 366 7.97 -8.85 -4.30
CA HIS A 366 8.95 -7.95 -4.88
C HIS A 366 10.33 -8.61 -4.89
N VAL A 367 11.01 -8.48 -6.01
CA VAL A 367 12.42 -8.83 -6.14
C VAL A 367 13.22 -7.53 -6.23
N ASN A 368 14.14 -7.34 -5.30
CA ASN A 368 14.98 -6.16 -5.21
C ASN A 368 16.46 -6.57 -5.35
N ASP A 369 17.27 -5.68 -5.91
CA ASP A 369 18.70 -5.87 -6.04
C ASP A 369 19.47 -5.73 -4.70
N ALA A 370 20.80 -5.84 -4.76
CA ALA A 370 21.69 -5.75 -3.59
C ALA A 370 21.55 -4.42 -2.80
N ARG A 371 21.01 -3.38 -3.42
CA ARG A 371 20.74 -2.07 -2.82
C ARG A 371 19.30 -1.89 -2.35
N ALA A 372 18.49 -2.94 -2.45
CA ALA A 372 17.05 -2.92 -2.23
C ALA A 372 16.27 -2.02 -3.22
N GLU A 373 16.81 -1.76 -4.43
CA GLU A 373 16.07 -1.14 -5.51
C GLU A 373 15.21 -2.21 -6.22
N PRO A 374 13.92 -1.93 -6.52
CA PRO A 374 13.04 -2.94 -7.09
C PRO A 374 13.43 -3.29 -8.53
N LEU A 375 13.45 -4.58 -8.86
CA LEU A 375 13.64 -5.09 -10.21
C LEU A 375 12.31 -5.45 -10.87
N PHE A 376 11.50 -6.26 -10.21
CA PHE A 376 10.17 -6.63 -10.69
C PHE A 376 9.26 -7.05 -9.53
N VAL A 377 7.99 -7.17 -9.82
CA VAL A 377 6.97 -7.65 -8.87
C VAL A 377 6.10 -8.69 -9.54
N VAL A 378 5.75 -9.73 -8.78
CA VAL A 378 4.77 -10.74 -9.17
C VAL A 378 3.62 -10.71 -8.20
N THR A 379 2.40 -10.48 -8.71
CA THR A 379 1.19 -10.48 -7.90
C THR A 379 0.58 -11.88 -7.86
N ALA A 380 0.34 -12.35 -6.65
CA ALA A 380 -0.27 -13.63 -6.33
C ALA A 380 -1.59 -13.43 -5.56
N GLU A 381 -2.37 -14.49 -5.45
CA GLU A 381 -3.46 -14.51 -4.50
C GLU A 381 -2.95 -14.55 -3.06
N ALA A 382 -3.73 -14.01 -2.12
CA ALA A 382 -3.32 -13.91 -0.72
C ALA A 382 -3.06 -15.26 -0.02
N THR A 383 -3.40 -16.37 -0.63
CA THR A 383 -3.19 -17.75 -0.10
C THR A 383 -2.00 -18.46 -0.70
N GLU A 384 -1.40 -17.92 -1.74
CA GLU A 384 -0.20 -18.51 -2.33
C GLU A 384 1.02 -18.25 -1.44
N GLY A 385 1.67 -19.33 -1.01
CA GLY A 385 2.81 -19.23 -0.12
C GLY A 385 4.09 -18.80 -0.85
N MET A 386 5.01 -18.19 -0.12
CA MET A 386 6.31 -17.77 -0.67
C MET A 386 7.06 -18.90 -1.36
N LEU A 387 6.99 -20.12 -0.83
CA LEU A 387 7.72 -21.29 -1.39
C LEU A 387 7.25 -21.60 -2.81
N THR A 388 5.94 -21.70 -3.02
CA THR A 388 5.33 -21.94 -4.34
C THR A 388 5.69 -20.79 -5.30
N MET A 389 5.55 -19.56 -4.84
CA MET A 389 5.89 -18.39 -5.65
C MET A 389 7.36 -18.36 -6.04
N MET A 390 8.26 -18.74 -5.13
CA MET A 390 9.68 -18.87 -5.43
C MET A 390 9.92 -19.89 -6.55
N GLU A 391 9.37 -21.09 -6.44
CA GLU A 391 9.65 -22.19 -7.36
C GLU A 391 8.99 -21.98 -8.73
N GLU A 392 7.74 -21.51 -8.77
CA GLU A 392 6.96 -21.46 -10.00
C GLU A 392 7.13 -20.14 -10.79
N HIS A 393 7.46 -19.05 -10.10
CA HIS A 393 7.45 -17.74 -10.71
C HIS A 393 8.74 -16.94 -10.53
N LEU A 394 9.25 -16.81 -9.30
CA LEU A 394 10.33 -15.85 -9.02
C LEU A 394 11.69 -16.37 -9.49
N LEU A 395 12.05 -17.60 -9.15
CA LEU A 395 13.34 -18.17 -9.56
C LEU A 395 13.48 -18.33 -11.09
N PRO A 396 12.44 -18.74 -11.85
CA PRO A 396 12.46 -18.72 -13.30
C PRO A 396 12.68 -17.32 -13.88
N GLU A 397 11.98 -16.29 -13.38
CA GLU A 397 12.17 -14.91 -13.82
C GLU A 397 13.57 -14.38 -13.47
N ILE A 398 14.06 -14.66 -12.25
CA ILE A 398 15.43 -14.31 -11.86
C ILE A 398 16.43 -15.01 -12.78
N ARG A 399 16.23 -16.30 -13.08
CA ARG A 399 17.11 -17.05 -13.97
C ARG A 399 17.15 -16.49 -15.39
N PHE A 400 15.98 -16.09 -15.89
CA PHE A 400 15.89 -15.39 -17.18
C PHE A 400 16.70 -14.08 -17.17
N LEU A 401 16.58 -13.31 -16.09
CA LEU A 401 17.24 -12.00 -15.95
C LEU A 401 18.77 -12.10 -15.81
N VAL A 402 19.28 -13.07 -15.02
CA VAL A 402 20.71 -13.16 -14.70
C VAL A 402 21.50 -14.10 -15.61
N GLY A 403 20.82 -14.86 -16.48
CA GLY A 403 21.41 -15.87 -17.34
C GLY A 403 21.72 -17.19 -16.62
N LEU A 404 22.05 -18.24 -17.38
CA LEU A 404 22.18 -19.61 -16.86
C LEU A 404 23.43 -19.84 -16.01
N VAL A 405 24.50 -19.09 -16.25
CA VAL A 405 25.82 -19.36 -15.67
C VAL A 405 26.03 -18.68 -14.31
N ARG A 406 25.37 -17.56 -14.09
CA ARG A 406 25.57 -16.75 -12.88
C ARG A 406 24.91 -17.38 -11.66
N ARG A 407 25.70 -17.61 -10.60
CA ARG A 407 25.16 -17.95 -9.28
C ARG A 407 24.62 -16.70 -8.59
N VAL A 408 23.44 -16.84 -7.99
CA VAL A 408 22.75 -15.74 -7.30
C VAL A 408 22.36 -16.19 -5.89
N THR A 409 22.60 -15.33 -4.90
CA THR A 409 22.11 -15.55 -3.54
C THR A 409 20.76 -14.89 -3.37
N VAL A 410 19.74 -15.69 -3.06
CA VAL A 410 18.38 -15.21 -2.78
C VAL A 410 18.19 -15.06 -1.28
N VAL A 411 17.85 -13.84 -0.84
CA VAL A 411 17.65 -13.48 0.56
C VAL A 411 16.16 -13.31 0.83
N PHE A 412 15.61 -14.08 1.77
CA PHE A 412 14.19 -14.05 2.12
C PHE A 412 13.95 -14.42 3.58
N ASP A 413 12.72 -14.27 4.04
CA ASP A 413 12.35 -14.53 5.43
C ASP A 413 12.00 -16.02 5.70
N ARG A 414 11.54 -16.33 6.93
CA ARG A 414 11.21 -17.70 7.36
C ARG A 414 10.00 -18.30 6.65
N GLU A 415 9.22 -17.54 5.91
CA GLU A 415 8.05 -18.03 5.19
C GLU A 415 8.47 -19.03 4.10
N GLY A 416 9.57 -18.75 3.39
CA GLY A 416 10.15 -19.62 2.36
C GLY A 416 10.99 -20.78 2.89
N TRP A 417 10.87 -21.20 4.15
CA TRP A 417 11.70 -22.26 4.72
C TRP A 417 11.33 -23.67 4.24
N SER A 418 12.20 -24.27 3.44
CA SER A 418 12.12 -25.67 2.99
C SER A 418 13.51 -26.25 2.69
N PRO A 419 14.10 -27.08 3.57
CA PRO A 419 15.41 -27.69 3.28
C PRO A 419 15.46 -28.47 1.96
N ALA A 420 14.37 -29.16 1.60
CA ALA A 420 14.30 -29.89 0.32
C ALA A 420 14.38 -28.95 -0.88
N SER A 421 13.68 -27.82 -0.82
CA SER A 421 13.74 -26.80 -1.87
C SER A 421 15.11 -26.15 -1.95
N PHE A 422 15.78 -25.91 -0.82
CA PHE A 422 17.13 -25.32 -0.79
C PHE A 422 18.14 -26.17 -1.55
N ALA A 423 18.07 -27.51 -1.40
CA ALA A 423 18.94 -28.42 -2.15
C ALA A 423 18.69 -28.30 -3.67
N ARG A 424 17.41 -28.34 -4.09
CA ARG A 424 17.05 -28.19 -5.52
C ARG A 424 17.48 -26.84 -6.09
N TRP A 425 17.30 -25.74 -5.32
CA TRP A 425 17.67 -24.41 -5.77
C TRP A 425 19.19 -24.26 -5.93
N GLN A 426 19.98 -24.91 -5.04
CA GLN A 426 21.43 -24.92 -5.14
C GLN A 426 21.91 -25.60 -6.42
N GLU A 427 21.26 -26.71 -6.83
CA GLU A 427 21.51 -27.38 -8.11
C GLU A 427 21.19 -26.49 -9.31
N LEU A 428 20.13 -25.65 -9.20
CA LEU A 428 19.75 -24.67 -10.19
C LEU A 428 20.63 -23.39 -10.18
N GLY A 429 21.68 -23.35 -9.34
CA GLY A 429 22.61 -22.23 -9.26
C GLY A 429 22.11 -21.06 -8.39
N PHE A 430 21.18 -21.32 -7.49
CA PHE A 430 20.74 -20.34 -6.49
C PHE A 430 21.28 -20.69 -5.11
N ASP A 431 21.95 -19.75 -4.48
CA ASP A 431 22.29 -19.84 -3.08
C ASP A 431 21.18 -19.23 -2.24
N VAL A 432 21.00 -19.74 -1.03
CA VAL A 432 19.96 -19.32 -0.08
C VAL A 432 20.59 -18.57 1.07
N LEU A 433 19.94 -17.50 1.52
CA LEU A 433 20.24 -16.81 2.75
C LEU A 433 18.92 -16.47 3.47
N THR A 434 18.69 -17.10 4.64
CA THR A 434 17.44 -16.93 5.38
C THR A 434 17.62 -17.16 6.88
N TYR A 435 16.64 -16.74 7.69
CA TYR A 435 16.61 -17.05 9.12
C TYR A 435 16.37 -18.54 9.37
N ARG A 436 17.11 -19.12 10.31
CA ARG A 436 16.88 -20.51 10.72
C ARG A 436 15.54 -20.68 11.43
N LYS A 437 14.74 -21.65 10.96
CA LYS A 437 13.43 -21.97 11.55
C LYS A 437 13.56 -23.01 12.67
N GLY A 438 12.71 -22.91 13.70
CA GLY A 438 12.63 -23.82 14.83
C GLY A 438 13.42 -23.36 16.07
N LYS A 439 13.24 -24.10 17.19
CA LYS A 439 13.96 -23.83 18.41
C LYS A 439 15.42 -24.28 18.27
N GLN A 440 16.35 -23.38 18.61
CA GLN A 440 17.78 -23.65 18.57
C GLN A 440 18.35 -23.61 20.00
N SER A 441 19.28 -24.54 20.32
CA SER A 441 20.09 -24.42 21.51
C SER A 441 20.98 -23.20 21.44
N ARG A 442 21.19 -22.50 22.55
CA ARG A 442 22.10 -21.38 22.61
C ARG A 442 23.55 -21.82 22.45
N TRP A 443 24.33 -21.08 21.70
CA TRP A 443 25.78 -21.26 21.67
C TRP A 443 26.42 -20.51 22.85
N GLN A 444 27.52 -21.03 23.35
CA GLN A 444 28.24 -20.37 24.41
C GLN A 444 28.82 -19.04 23.91
N THR A 445 28.77 -17.99 24.74
CA THR A 445 29.17 -16.62 24.36
C THR A 445 30.63 -16.53 23.93
N ARG A 446 31.51 -17.41 24.47
CA ARG A 446 32.93 -17.49 24.10
C ARG A 446 33.20 -17.82 22.63
N PHE A 447 32.22 -18.28 21.89
CA PHE A 447 32.36 -18.58 20.45
C PHE A 447 32.07 -17.38 19.57
N PHE A 448 31.55 -16.30 20.16
CA PHE A 448 31.27 -15.07 19.44
C PHE A 448 32.48 -14.15 19.47
N ALA A 449 32.86 -13.63 18.30
CA ALA A 449 33.92 -12.66 18.14
C ALA A 449 33.38 -11.39 17.51
N GLU A 450 34.08 -10.28 17.76
CA GLU A 450 33.80 -9.04 17.01
C GLU A 450 34.28 -9.19 15.58
N VAL A 451 33.36 -8.93 14.66
CA VAL A 451 33.64 -8.93 13.22
C VAL A 451 33.25 -7.58 12.67
N GLU A 452 34.23 -6.91 12.06
CA GLU A 452 34.06 -5.57 11.54
C GLU A 452 33.88 -5.60 10.02
N GLY A 453 33.14 -4.64 9.50
CA GLY A 453 32.99 -4.41 8.07
C GLY A 453 32.60 -2.97 7.77
N VAL A 454 32.55 -2.61 6.51
CA VAL A 454 32.14 -1.29 6.03
C VAL A 454 30.86 -1.41 5.23
N VAL A 455 29.81 -0.71 5.65
CA VAL A 455 28.50 -0.68 5.00
C VAL A 455 28.17 0.79 4.71
N ASP A 456 27.95 1.12 3.43
CA ASP A 456 27.67 2.49 2.97
C ASP A 456 28.70 3.53 3.51
N GLY A 457 29.99 3.15 3.54
CA GLY A 457 31.08 4.01 4.03
C GLY A 457 31.14 4.14 5.56
N ARG A 458 30.35 3.37 6.31
CA ARG A 458 30.35 3.36 7.79
C ARG A 458 30.91 2.06 8.33
N LYS A 459 31.73 2.17 9.37
CA LYS A 459 32.20 1.01 10.11
C LYS A 459 31.02 0.41 10.90
N VAL A 460 30.77 -0.87 10.70
CA VAL A 460 29.77 -1.66 11.42
C VAL A 460 30.46 -2.82 12.10
N VAL A 461 30.08 -3.09 13.33
CA VAL A 461 30.64 -4.17 14.15
C VAL A 461 29.53 -5.08 14.61
N TYR A 462 29.70 -6.39 14.44
CA TYR A 462 28.78 -7.40 14.93
C TYR A 462 29.52 -8.42 15.81
N GLN A 463 28.87 -8.90 16.86
CA GLN A 463 29.29 -10.09 17.61
C GLN A 463 28.78 -11.33 16.88
N LEU A 464 29.64 -12.05 16.15
CA LEU A 464 29.27 -13.16 15.29
C LEU A 464 29.97 -14.47 15.71
N ALA A 465 29.27 -15.57 15.46
CA ALA A 465 29.84 -16.91 15.49
C ALA A 465 29.31 -17.70 14.27
N GLU A 466 30.14 -18.57 13.72
CA GLU A 466 29.80 -19.39 12.57
C GLU A 466 30.12 -20.87 12.80
N ARG A 467 29.24 -21.76 12.32
CA ARG A 467 29.45 -23.20 12.30
C ARG A 467 28.76 -23.86 11.12
N PRO A 468 29.34 -24.92 10.53
CA PRO A 468 28.61 -25.78 9.61
C PRO A 468 27.52 -26.53 10.38
N VAL A 469 26.34 -26.65 9.77
CA VAL A 469 25.21 -27.42 10.30
C VAL A 469 24.58 -28.27 9.19
N THR A 470 24.00 -29.40 9.58
CA THR A 470 23.26 -30.25 8.66
C THR A 470 21.77 -30.08 8.91
N LEU A 471 21.00 -29.83 7.87
CA LEU A 471 19.55 -29.71 7.92
C LEU A 471 18.89 -31.09 7.92
N SER A 472 17.57 -31.14 8.13
CA SER A 472 16.80 -32.40 8.27
C SER A 472 16.85 -33.31 7.04
N ASN A 473 17.16 -32.77 5.86
CA ASN A 473 17.32 -33.52 4.60
C ASN A 473 18.76 -33.91 4.28
N GLY A 474 19.70 -33.69 5.20
CA GLY A 474 21.12 -33.96 4.98
C GLY A 474 21.93 -32.81 4.35
N LEU A 475 21.27 -31.75 3.92
CA LEU A 475 21.96 -30.59 3.32
C LEU A 475 22.87 -29.90 4.34
N ARG A 476 24.16 -29.77 4.01
CA ARG A 476 25.13 -29.01 4.82
C ARG A 476 25.03 -27.52 4.44
N VAL A 477 24.92 -26.68 5.45
CA VAL A 477 24.83 -25.22 5.31
C VAL A 477 25.72 -24.53 6.35
N ARG A 478 26.08 -23.30 6.09
CA ARG A 478 26.72 -22.42 7.08
C ARG A 478 25.65 -21.78 7.94
N GLU A 479 25.81 -21.87 9.26
CA GLU A 479 24.96 -21.12 10.22
C GLU A 479 25.80 -20.03 10.86
N VAL A 480 25.37 -18.80 10.66
CA VAL A 480 25.94 -17.59 11.28
C VAL A 480 24.96 -17.10 12.33
N ARG A 481 25.47 -16.85 13.55
CA ARG A 481 24.67 -16.23 14.63
C ARG A 481 25.22 -14.89 15.04
N ARG A 482 24.29 -13.95 15.23
CA ARG A 482 24.57 -12.67 15.85
C ARG A 482 24.14 -12.72 17.31
N LEU A 483 25.03 -12.29 18.22
CA LEU A 483 24.74 -12.06 19.61
C LEU A 483 24.46 -10.56 19.83
N THR A 484 23.34 -10.24 20.46
CA THR A 484 23.01 -8.85 20.86
C THR A 484 23.47 -8.59 22.29
N ASP A 485 23.57 -7.32 22.70
CA ASP A 485 23.93 -6.90 24.06
C ASP A 485 22.98 -7.46 25.13
N THR A 486 21.73 -7.75 24.74
CA THR A 486 20.73 -8.39 25.61
C THR A 486 20.89 -9.92 25.71
N GLY A 487 21.93 -10.50 25.09
CA GLY A 487 22.19 -11.93 25.06
C GLY A 487 21.29 -12.72 24.11
N HIS A 488 20.48 -12.06 23.26
CA HIS A 488 19.68 -12.73 22.25
C HIS A 488 20.58 -13.20 21.10
N GLN A 489 20.32 -14.44 20.63
CA GLN A 489 21.03 -15.03 19.48
C GLN A 489 20.10 -15.17 18.30
N THR A 490 20.42 -14.48 17.20
CA THR A 490 19.69 -14.61 15.93
C THR A 490 20.48 -15.49 14.97
N ALA A 491 19.90 -16.62 14.57
CA ALA A 491 20.53 -17.59 13.69
C ALA A 491 20.06 -17.39 12.24
N VAL A 492 20.99 -17.26 11.32
CA VAL A 492 20.79 -17.26 9.87
C VAL A 492 21.53 -18.41 9.23
N ILE A 493 21.03 -18.93 8.13
CA ILE A 493 21.70 -19.99 7.36
C ILE A 493 21.93 -19.52 5.93
N THR A 494 23.01 -20.04 5.34
CA THR A 494 23.28 -19.84 3.93
C THR A 494 23.92 -21.09 3.29
N THR A 495 23.60 -21.31 2.02
CA THR A 495 24.30 -22.27 1.17
C THR A 495 25.47 -21.63 0.42
N ASN A 496 25.61 -20.29 0.46
CA ASN A 496 26.70 -19.60 -0.19
C ASN A 496 27.99 -19.75 0.63
N GLU A 497 29.00 -20.36 0.00
CA GLU A 497 30.32 -20.58 0.63
C GLU A 497 31.30 -19.43 0.44
N ARG A 498 30.97 -18.48 -0.47
CA ARG A 498 31.88 -17.38 -0.86
C ARG A 498 31.71 -16.11 -0.05
N LEU A 499 30.53 -15.88 0.51
CA LEU A 499 30.26 -14.71 1.35
C LEU A 499 31.07 -14.80 2.66
N SER A 500 31.65 -13.69 3.10
CA SER A 500 32.26 -13.61 4.43
C SER A 500 31.20 -13.77 5.53
N THR A 501 31.59 -14.14 6.74
CA THR A 501 30.69 -14.20 7.91
C THR A 501 30.01 -12.86 8.16
N PHE A 502 30.76 -11.75 7.95
CA PHE A 502 30.22 -10.40 8.04
C PHE A 502 29.13 -10.18 6.97
N ASP A 503 29.39 -10.50 5.70
CA ASP A 503 28.45 -10.28 4.61
C ASP A 503 27.17 -11.10 4.80
N VAL A 504 27.27 -12.37 5.24
CA VAL A 504 26.10 -13.20 5.57
C VAL A 504 25.24 -12.52 6.63
N ALA A 505 25.85 -12.01 7.69
CA ALA A 505 25.15 -11.31 8.76
C ALA A 505 24.58 -9.98 8.25
N ASP A 506 25.40 -9.14 7.62
CA ASP A 506 24.97 -7.83 7.14
C ASP A 506 23.83 -7.94 6.11
N ARG A 507 23.96 -8.80 5.11
CA ARG A 507 22.93 -8.97 4.08
C ARG A 507 21.59 -9.43 4.68
N MET A 508 21.61 -10.31 5.67
CA MET A 508 20.38 -10.75 6.33
C MET A 508 19.83 -9.68 7.29
N PHE A 509 20.66 -9.02 8.05
CA PHE A 509 20.21 -7.98 8.99
C PHE A 509 19.90 -6.66 8.28
N SER A 510 20.51 -6.39 7.12
CA SER A 510 20.16 -5.27 6.23
C SER A 510 18.89 -5.49 5.42
N ARG A 511 18.21 -6.64 5.57
CA ARG A 511 16.88 -6.89 4.98
C ARG A 511 15.84 -5.83 5.41
N TRP A 512 16.07 -5.14 6.55
CA TRP A 512 15.28 -3.97 6.94
C TRP A 512 15.27 -2.85 5.86
N ARG A 513 16.23 -2.83 4.94
CA ARG A 513 16.23 -1.92 3.78
C ARG A 513 15.03 -2.20 2.87
N GLN A 514 14.68 -3.47 2.68
CA GLN A 514 13.49 -3.86 1.92
C GLN A 514 12.19 -3.50 2.68
N GLU A 515 12.18 -3.68 4.01
CA GLU A 515 11.06 -3.20 4.84
C GLU A 515 10.92 -1.68 4.77
N ASN A 516 12.04 -0.95 4.73
CA ASN A 516 12.03 0.50 4.50
C ASN A 516 11.57 0.85 3.09
N TYR A 517 11.91 0.07 2.07
CA TYR A 517 11.37 0.22 0.72
C TYR A 517 9.84 0.15 0.74
N PHE A 518 9.25 -0.90 1.33
CA PHE A 518 7.79 -1.01 1.42
C PHE A 518 7.17 0.14 2.21
N ARG A 519 7.76 0.51 3.34
CA ARG A 519 7.29 1.64 4.14
C ARG A 519 7.34 2.94 3.35
N TYR A 520 8.44 3.17 2.64
CA TYR A 520 8.60 4.35 1.80
C TYR A 520 7.61 4.36 0.64
N MET A 521 7.50 3.26 -0.09
CA MET A 521 6.57 3.12 -1.21
C MET A 521 5.10 3.23 -0.76
N GLY A 522 4.75 2.64 0.38
CA GLY A 522 3.41 2.79 0.96
C GLY A 522 3.12 4.23 1.39
N HIS A 523 4.07 4.87 2.10
CA HIS A 523 3.87 6.22 2.62
C HIS A 523 3.93 7.29 1.52
N GLU A 524 4.92 7.24 0.62
CA GLU A 524 5.18 8.30 -0.35
C GLU A 524 4.43 8.08 -1.68
N PHE A 525 4.31 6.84 -2.14
CA PHE A 525 3.74 6.50 -3.45
C PHE A 525 2.39 5.78 -3.37
N ASP A 526 1.88 5.49 -2.16
CA ASP A 526 0.64 4.74 -1.93
C ASP A 526 0.64 3.39 -2.67
N LEU A 527 1.64 2.54 -2.35
CA LEU A 527 1.81 1.23 -2.98
C LEU A 527 0.56 0.35 -2.79
N ASP A 528 -0.12 0.49 -1.66
CA ASP A 528 -1.31 -0.30 -1.32
C ASP A 528 -2.57 0.10 -2.09
N HIS A 529 -2.54 1.23 -2.80
CA HIS A 529 -3.71 1.70 -3.53
C HIS A 529 -4.10 0.75 -4.65
N LEU A 530 -5.35 0.30 -4.65
CA LEU A 530 -5.95 -0.49 -5.73
C LEU A 530 -6.47 0.45 -6.82
N CYS A 531 -5.96 0.30 -8.02
CA CYS A 531 -6.38 1.11 -9.18
C CYS A 531 -7.82 0.82 -9.59
N THR A 532 -8.28 -0.40 -9.31
CA THR A 532 -9.62 -0.90 -9.59
C THR A 532 -10.04 -1.90 -8.53
N TYR A 533 -11.36 -2.07 -8.38
CA TYR A 533 -11.99 -3.14 -7.61
C TYR A 533 -12.60 -4.21 -8.53
N ASP A 534 -12.29 -4.18 -9.82
CA ASP A 534 -12.71 -5.19 -10.76
C ASP A 534 -12.03 -6.52 -10.45
N VAL A 535 -12.68 -7.60 -10.83
CA VAL A 535 -12.20 -8.96 -10.64
C VAL A 535 -12.18 -9.69 -11.97
N GLU A 536 -11.27 -10.65 -12.06
CA GLU A 536 -11.14 -11.58 -13.16
C GLU A 536 -11.31 -13.02 -12.64
N PRO A 537 -11.65 -13.98 -13.49
CA PRO A 537 -11.70 -15.39 -13.07
C PRO A 537 -10.35 -15.83 -12.48
N ALA A 538 -10.40 -16.58 -11.39
CA ALA A 538 -9.23 -17.22 -10.80
C ALA A 538 -9.23 -18.72 -11.16
N ASP A 539 -8.11 -19.42 -10.91
CA ASP A 539 -7.99 -20.85 -11.18
C ASP A 539 -8.96 -21.67 -10.29
N PRO A 540 -9.97 -22.32 -10.90
CA PRO A 540 -10.93 -23.12 -10.16
C PRO A 540 -10.33 -24.43 -9.63
N HIS A 541 -9.27 -24.96 -10.26
CA HIS A 541 -8.64 -26.21 -9.91
C HIS A 541 -7.52 -26.04 -8.87
N ARG A 542 -7.26 -24.82 -8.44
CA ARG A 542 -6.29 -24.54 -7.40
C ARG A 542 -6.60 -25.35 -6.14
N MET A 543 -5.57 -26.02 -5.61
CA MET A 543 -5.67 -26.80 -4.39
C MET A 543 -5.79 -25.91 -3.16
N VAL A 544 -6.78 -26.17 -2.33
CA VAL A 544 -7.02 -25.45 -1.06
C VAL A 544 -7.17 -26.43 0.09
N PRO A 545 -6.76 -26.06 1.32
CA PRO A 545 -6.94 -26.92 2.48
C PRO A 545 -8.40 -27.33 2.65
N HIS A 546 -8.65 -28.64 2.78
CA HIS A 546 -10.00 -29.18 2.90
C HIS A 546 -10.77 -28.55 4.08
N PRO A 547 -11.91 -27.89 3.88
CA PRO A 547 -12.60 -27.12 4.92
C PRO A 547 -13.03 -27.95 6.11
N GLU A 548 -13.55 -29.16 5.87
CA GLU A 548 -13.95 -30.07 6.96
C GLU A 548 -12.73 -30.57 7.74
N ARG A 549 -11.61 -30.83 7.08
CA ARG A 549 -10.37 -31.21 7.74
C ARG A 549 -9.87 -30.09 8.65
N LYS A 550 -9.95 -28.84 8.21
CA LYS A 550 -9.62 -27.65 9.01
C LYS A 550 -10.54 -27.50 10.22
N LYS A 551 -11.85 -27.72 10.04
CA LYS A 551 -12.84 -27.69 11.11
C LYS A 551 -12.57 -28.78 12.16
N LEU A 552 -12.29 -30.00 11.72
CA LEU A 552 -11.92 -31.10 12.60
C LEU A 552 -10.61 -30.85 13.36
N ALA A 553 -9.60 -30.27 12.69
CA ALA A 553 -8.34 -29.90 13.35
C ALA A 553 -8.57 -28.86 14.46
N GLN A 554 -9.45 -27.88 14.25
CA GLN A 554 -9.83 -26.91 15.28
C GLN A 554 -10.59 -27.57 16.43
N GLN A 555 -11.50 -28.50 16.16
CA GLN A 555 -12.21 -29.28 17.18
C GLN A 555 -11.24 -30.10 18.01
N ILE A 556 -10.28 -30.77 17.36
CA ILE A 556 -9.22 -31.54 18.03
C ILE A 556 -8.41 -30.64 18.97
N LYS A 557 -7.97 -29.50 18.48
CA LYS A 557 -7.20 -28.52 19.29
C LYS A 557 -7.99 -28.06 20.51
N THR A 558 -9.27 -27.73 20.35
CA THR A 558 -10.16 -27.35 21.46
C THR A 558 -10.35 -28.48 22.46
N ALA A 559 -10.57 -29.70 21.96
CA ALA A 559 -10.72 -30.89 22.81
C ALA A 559 -9.43 -31.20 23.57
N GLN A 560 -8.27 -31.11 22.93
CA GLN A 560 -6.95 -31.30 23.58
C GLN A 560 -6.68 -30.26 24.67
N THR A 561 -7.03 -28.98 24.41
CA THR A 561 -6.90 -27.91 25.42
C THR A 561 -7.80 -28.22 26.63
N ALA A 562 -9.05 -28.61 26.38
CA ALA A 562 -9.98 -28.97 27.46
C ALA A 562 -9.52 -30.24 28.24
N LEU A 563 -8.95 -31.24 27.54
CA LEU A 563 -8.37 -32.42 28.18
C LEU A 563 -7.18 -32.03 29.07
N GLY A 564 -6.25 -31.21 28.57
CA GLY A 564 -5.09 -30.71 29.35
C GLY A 564 -5.49 -29.97 30.61
N GLN A 565 -6.55 -29.12 30.52
CA GLN A 565 -7.10 -28.43 31.69
C GLN A 565 -7.73 -29.40 32.71
N LEU A 566 -8.40 -30.44 32.22
CA LEU A 566 -9.00 -31.46 33.09
C LEU A 566 -7.92 -32.33 33.77
N VAL A 567 -6.87 -32.70 33.03
CA VAL A 567 -5.70 -33.41 33.58
C VAL A 567 -5.00 -32.60 34.67
N GLY A 568 -4.77 -31.31 34.43
CA GLY A 568 -4.21 -30.41 35.46
C GLY A 568 -5.07 -30.38 36.71
N ARG A 569 -6.38 -30.17 36.55
CA ARG A 569 -7.33 -30.13 37.68
C ARG A 569 -7.44 -31.50 38.41
N ARG A 570 -7.25 -32.61 37.69
CA ARG A 570 -7.22 -33.96 38.29
C ARG A 570 -5.93 -34.13 39.14
N GLY A 571 -4.78 -33.64 38.63
CA GLY A 571 -3.51 -33.68 39.37
C GLY A 571 -3.52 -32.89 40.68
N ASP A 572 -4.32 -31.83 40.74
CA ASP A 572 -4.47 -30.96 41.94
C ASP A 572 -5.52 -31.53 42.93
N LEU A 573 -6.22 -32.62 42.62
CA LEU A 573 -7.26 -33.19 43.48
C LEU A 573 -6.65 -34.00 44.61
N LYS A 574 -7.07 -33.68 45.85
CA LYS A 574 -6.68 -34.46 47.01
C LYS A 574 -7.48 -35.78 47.07
N PRO A 575 -6.91 -36.88 47.63
CA PRO A 575 -7.64 -38.14 47.80
C PRO A 575 -8.99 -37.92 48.50
N GLY A 576 -10.07 -38.50 47.93
CA GLY A 576 -11.44 -38.38 48.44
C GLY A 576 -12.17 -37.06 48.12
N ALA A 577 -11.53 -36.12 47.39
CA ALA A 577 -12.16 -34.89 46.96
C ALA A 577 -12.95 -35.08 45.64
N THR A 578 -13.95 -34.23 45.43
CA THR A 578 -14.77 -34.24 44.20
C THR A 578 -14.45 -33.06 43.31
N LEU A 579 -14.58 -33.23 42.00
CA LEU A 579 -14.36 -32.19 40.99
C LEU A 579 -15.67 -31.78 40.31
N ARG A 580 -16.00 -30.51 40.28
CA ARG A 580 -17.18 -30.00 39.53
C ARG A 580 -16.80 -29.73 38.08
N VAL A 581 -17.37 -30.52 37.15
CA VAL A 581 -17.16 -30.35 35.70
C VAL A 581 -18.50 -30.20 35.01
N LYS A 582 -18.71 -29.06 34.33
CA LYS A 582 -19.96 -28.73 33.61
C LYS A 582 -21.23 -29.00 34.42
N GLY A 583 -21.23 -28.61 35.70
CA GLY A 583 -22.40 -28.72 36.58
C GLY A 583 -22.57 -30.10 37.26
N ARG A 584 -21.74 -31.09 36.92
CA ARG A 584 -21.72 -32.42 37.58
C ARG A 584 -20.57 -32.49 38.58
N THR A 585 -20.81 -33.04 39.73
CA THR A 585 -19.79 -33.35 40.74
C THR A 585 -19.33 -34.79 40.50
N LEU A 586 -18.04 -34.99 40.24
CA LEU A 586 -17.44 -36.29 39.96
C LEU A 586 -16.40 -36.62 41.04
N ASP A 587 -16.34 -37.83 41.48
CA ASP A 587 -15.25 -38.40 42.26
C ASP A 587 -14.04 -38.72 41.36
N GLU A 588 -12.98 -39.26 41.94
CA GLU A 588 -11.76 -39.54 41.19
C GLU A 588 -11.99 -40.51 40.02
N ASP A 589 -12.75 -41.57 40.23
CA ASP A 589 -13.06 -42.56 39.21
C ASP A 589 -13.91 -41.96 38.08
N GLY A 590 -14.88 -41.15 38.43
CA GLY A 590 -15.70 -40.41 37.49
C GLY A 590 -14.91 -39.37 36.64
N VAL A 591 -13.90 -38.76 37.22
CA VAL A 591 -12.98 -37.87 36.47
C VAL A 591 -12.09 -38.69 35.54
N ASP A 592 -11.56 -39.84 36.00
CA ASP A 592 -10.70 -40.69 35.18
C ASP A 592 -11.50 -41.33 34.04
N GLN A 593 -12.75 -41.71 34.27
CA GLN A 593 -13.65 -42.16 33.20
C GLN A 593 -13.93 -41.07 32.17
N LEU A 594 -14.15 -39.82 32.62
CA LEU A 594 -14.33 -38.67 31.73
C LEU A 594 -13.07 -38.36 30.92
N LEU A 595 -11.87 -38.48 31.50
CA LEU A 595 -10.60 -38.32 30.80
C LEU A 595 -10.47 -39.36 29.66
N ARG A 596 -10.71 -40.66 29.95
CA ARG A 596 -10.69 -41.70 28.92
C ARG A 596 -11.70 -41.45 27.81
N GLN A 597 -12.91 -41.04 28.15
CA GLN A 597 -13.93 -40.69 27.16
C GLN A 597 -13.48 -39.52 26.25
N ARG A 598 -12.84 -38.49 26.82
CA ARG A 598 -12.32 -37.35 26.06
C ARG A 598 -11.15 -37.77 25.16
N GLU A 599 -10.28 -38.62 25.60
CA GLU A 599 -9.19 -39.17 24.78
C GLU A 599 -9.73 -39.96 23.58
N ASP A 600 -10.76 -40.78 23.80
CA ASP A 600 -11.40 -41.56 22.73
C ASP A 600 -12.17 -40.68 21.75
N ASP A 601 -12.80 -39.60 22.21
CA ASP A 601 -13.38 -38.58 21.36
C ASP A 601 -12.31 -37.92 20.47
N ILE A 602 -11.16 -37.57 21.04
CA ILE A 602 -10.03 -36.98 20.29
C ILE A 602 -9.48 -38.00 19.27
N LYS A 603 -9.35 -39.27 19.62
CA LYS A 603 -8.93 -40.35 18.70
C LYS A 603 -9.91 -40.50 17.53
N ARG A 604 -11.22 -40.48 17.80
CA ARG A 604 -12.27 -40.49 16.76
C ARG A 604 -12.20 -39.29 15.84
N LEU A 605 -12.04 -38.09 16.38
CA LEU A 605 -11.89 -36.87 15.59
C LEU A 605 -10.63 -36.90 14.72
N LYS A 606 -9.49 -37.39 15.25
CA LYS A 606 -8.25 -37.58 14.48
C LYS A 606 -8.45 -38.57 13.34
N LYS A 607 -9.08 -39.73 13.59
CA LYS A 607 -9.35 -40.73 12.55
C LYS A 607 -10.23 -40.13 11.42
N ARG A 608 -11.28 -39.40 11.79
CA ARG A 608 -12.14 -38.71 10.79
C ARG A 608 -11.35 -37.69 10.01
N ARG A 609 -10.50 -36.89 10.66
CA ARG A 609 -9.64 -35.90 9.99
C ARG A 609 -8.69 -36.56 9.00
N ASP A 610 -8.05 -37.65 9.41
CA ASP A 610 -7.00 -38.32 8.64
C ASP A 610 -7.57 -39.17 7.47
N ALA A 611 -8.87 -39.47 7.50
CA ALA A 611 -9.61 -40.06 6.39
C ALA A 611 -9.97 -39.04 5.28
N LEU A 612 -9.86 -37.73 5.53
CA LEU A 612 -10.10 -36.70 4.52
C LEU A 612 -8.78 -36.31 3.82
N GLU A 613 -8.86 -36.02 2.57
CA GLU A 613 -7.73 -35.42 1.82
C GLU A 613 -7.24 -34.15 2.49
N LYS A 614 -5.95 -33.87 2.38
CA LYS A 614 -5.36 -32.67 2.98
C LYS A 614 -5.82 -31.43 2.25
N GLU A 615 -5.91 -31.51 0.94
CA GLU A 615 -6.25 -30.43 0.02
C GLU A 615 -7.26 -30.93 -1.01
N VAL A 616 -8.09 -30.05 -1.50
CA VAL A 616 -9.09 -30.31 -2.53
C VAL A 616 -9.10 -29.17 -3.54
N PRO A 617 -9.48 -29.39 -4.80
CA PRO A 617 -9.70 -28.33 -5.77
C PRO A 617 -10.74 -27.31 -5.26
N LEU A 618 -10.51 -26.02 -5.57
CA LEU A 618 -11.34 -24.93 -5.05
C LEU A 618 -12.78 -24.99 -5.56
N ASP A 619 -13.00 -25.49 -6.77
CA ASP A 619 -14.34 -25.71 -7.38
C ASP A 619 -15.19 -26.75 -6.64
N GLN A 620 -14.57 -27.63 -5.86
CA GLN A 620 -15.31 -28.56 -4.97
C GLN A 620 -15.81 -27.87 -3.69
N VAL A 621 -15.31 -26.69 -3.38
CA VAL A 621 -15.58 -25.97 -2.13
C VAL A 621 -16.44 -24.72 -2.37
N LEU A 622 -16.27 -24.09 -3.52
CA LEU A 622 -16.94 -22.85 -3.91
C LEU A 622 -17.54 -22.99 -5.31
N ASP A 623 -18.66 -22.32 -5.53
CA ASP A 623 -19.22 -22.16 -6.87
C ASP A 623 -18.19 -21.51 -7.82
N PRO A 624 -17.88 -22.09 -8.98
CA PRO A 624 -16.93 -21.55 -9.95
C PRO A 624 -17.19 -20.07 -10.30
N ALA A 625 -18.44 -19.64 -10.31
CA ALA A 625 -18.79 -18.23 -10.57
C ALA A 625 -18.32 -17.26 -9.46
N LEU A 626 -18.02 -17.77 -8.27
CA LEU A 626 -17.50 -16.99 -7.12
C LEU A 626 -15.97 -17.08 -7.00
N ILE A 627 -15.31 -17.87 -7.86
CA ILE A 627 -13.85 -18.02 -7.85
C ILE A 627 -13.24 -16.89 -8.69
N VAL A 628 -12.94 -15.80 -8.02
CA VAL A 628 -12.42 -14.59 -8.64
C VAL A 628 -11.19 -14.07 -7.90
N GLN A 629 -10.34 -13.38 -8.63
CA GLN A 629 -9.20 -12.61 -8.12
C GLN A 629 -9.30 -11.15 -8.54
N LEU A 630 -8.56 -10.26 -7.88
CA LEU A 630 -8.48 -8.86 -8.30
C LEU A 630 -7.79 -8.76 -9.67
N GLU A 631 -8.27 -7.88 -10.51
CA GLU A 631 -7.64 -7.57 -11.79
C GLU A 631 -6.21 -7.05 -11.56
N ARG A 632 -5.23 -7.62 -12.30
CA ARG A 632 -3.80 -7.46 -12.03
C ARG A 632 -3.12 -6.45 -12.95
N GLU A 633 -3.55 -6.36 -14.22
CA GLU A 633 -2.83 -5.62 -15.26
C GLU A 633 -2.67 -4.14 -14.94
N ARG A 634 -3.77 -3.45 -14.62
CA ARG A 634 -3.74 -2.01 -14.30
C ARG A 634 -2.91 -1.72 -13.07
N LYS A 635 -2.93 -2.64 -12.10
CA LYS A 635 -2.13 -2.48 -10.90
C LYS A 635 -0.64 -2.67 -11.18
N LEU A 636 -0.26 -3.70 -11.90
CA LEU A 636 1.12 -3.94 -12.31
C LEU A 636 1.67 -2.76 -13.13
N LEU A 637 0.86 -2.17 -14.03
CA LEU A 637 1.25 -0.96 -14.77
C LEU A 637 1.55 0.21 -13.85
N THR A 638 0.67 0.49 -12.89
CA THR A 638 0.89 1.60 -11.95
C THR A 638 2.06 1.35 -11.02
N ASP A 639 2.30 0.09 -10.64
CA ASP A 639 3.48 -0.29 -9.85
C ASP A 639 4.77 -0.10 -10.66
N ALA A 640 4.78 -0.48 -11.95
CA ALA A 640 5.92 -0.21 -12.84
C ALA A 640 6.27 1.29 -12.89
N PHE A 641 5.28 2.16 -13.07
CA PHE A 641 5.53 3.62 -13.09
C PHE A 641 6.03 4.16 -11.75
N LYS A 642 5.51 3.64 -10.63
CA LYS A 642 5.99 4.00 -9.29
C LYS A 642 7.41 3.48 -9.05
N MET A 643 7.74 2.28 -9.52
CA MET A 643 9.09 1.71 -9.42
C MET A 643 10.10 2.52 -10.25
N ILE A 644 9.75 2.94 -11.47
CA ILE A 644 10.57 3.84 -12.29
C ILE A 644 10.81 5.16 -11.55
N ALA A 645 9.75 5.78 -11.01
CA ALA A 645 9.86 7.03 -10.26
C ALA A 645 10.72 6.88 -8.99
N TYR A 646 10.57 5.77 -8.27
CA TYR A 646 11.40 5.46 -7.10
C TYR A 646 12.88 5.29 -7.47
N ARG A 647 13.20 4.55 -8.55
CA ARG A 647 14.58 4.36 -9.00
C ARG A 647 15.21 5.67 -9.48
N ALA A 648 14.45 6.49 -10.21
CA ALA A 648 14.90 7.84 -10.62
C ALA A 648 15.17 8.73 -9.41
N GLU A 649 14.28 8.76 -8.43
CA GLU A 649 14.50 9.49 -7.18
C GLU A 649 15.70 8.94 -6.39
N SER A 650 15.89 7.62 -6.34
CA SER A 650 17.03 6.98 -5.68
C SER A 650 18.35 7.35 -6.35
N GLN A 651 18.37 7.46 -7.67
CA GLN A 651 19.53 7.91 -8.43
C GLN A 651 19.89 9.36 -8.07
N LEU A 652 18.92 10.27 -8.09
CA LEU A 652 19.13 11.67 -7.70
C LEU A 652 19.54 11.78 -6.23
N ALA A 653 18.94 10.98 -5.35
CA ALA A 653 19.29 10.96 -3.93
C ALA A 653 20.76 10.58 -3.69
N ARG A 654 21.28 9.61 -4.45
CA ARG A 654 22.72 9.25 -4.37
C ARG A 654 23.65 10.40 -4.75
N TRP A 655 23.29 11.20 -5.75
CA TRP A 655 24.11 12.33 -6.17
C TRP A 655 24.19 13.44 -5.10
N VAL A 656 23.11 13.64 -4.36
CA VAL A 656 23.07 14.69 -3.33
C VAL A 656 23.35 14.19 -1.90
N ALA A 657 23.29 12.89 -1.66
CA ALA A 657 23.50 12.32 -0.33
C ALA A 657 24.82 12.75 0.36
N PRO A 658 25.97 12.87 -0.34
CA PRO A 658 27.21 13.31 0.28
C PRO A 658 27.14 14.73 0.89
N LEU A 659 26.18 15.55 0.44
CA LEU A 659 26.01 16.92 0.94
C LEU A 659 25.22 16.99 2.27
N PHE A 660 24.69 15.85 2.75
CA PHE A 660 23.82 15.78 3.91
C PHE A 660 24.40 14.89 5.03
N LYS A 661 24.16 15.26 6.30
CA LYS A 661 24.64 14.50 7.46
C LYS A 661 24.00 13.13 7.61
N ARG A 662 22.69 13.04 7.35
CA ARG A 662 21.91 11.80 7.38
C ARG A 662 21.69 11.24 5.97
N HIS A 663 22.66 11.47 5.09
CA HIS A 663 22.72 10.94 3.73
C HIS A 663 21.34 10.77 3.06
N GLU A 664 20.82 9.54 2.99
CA GLU A 664 19.66 9.21 2.16
C GLU A 664 18.35 9.86 2.63
N ASP A 665 18.05 9.86 3.92
CA ASP A 665 16.79 10.43 4.44
C ASP A 665 16.69 11.95 4.20
N GLU A 666 17.79 12.67 4.41
CA GLU A 666 17.83 14.12 4.16
C GLU A 666 17.82 14.40 2.65
N ALA A 667 18.52 13.59 1.84
CA ALA A 667 18.52 13.69 0.40
C ALA A 667 17.11 13.52 -0.19
N ARG A 668 16.37 12.48 0.24
CA ARG A 668 14.99 12.28 -0.23
C ARG A 668 14.02 13.40 0.22
N LYS A 669 14.18 13.93 1.43
CA LYS A 669 13.41 15.11 1.89
C LYS A 669 13.73 16.35 1.08
N PHE A 670 15.00 16.56 0.77
CA PHE A 670 15.45 17.64 -0.10
C PHE A 670 14.85 17.50 -1.51
N LEU A 671 14.96 16.34 -2.16
CA LEU A 671 14.41 16.09 -3.48
C LEU A 671 12.90 16.34 -3.52
N ARG A 672 12.17 15.91 -2.50
CA ARG A 672 10.73 16.18 -2.40
C ARG A 672 10.42 17.67 -2.36
N SER A 673 11.25 18.48 -1.71
CA SER A 673 11.08 19.94 -1.73
C SER A 673 11.44 20.54 -3.09
N VAL A 674 12.48 20.01 -3.76
CA VAL A 674 12.89 20.43 -5.10
C VAL A 674 11.80 20.12 -6.13
N PHE A 675 11.24 18.90 -6.13
CA PHE A 675 10.20 18.51 -7.08
C PHE A 675 8.96 19.42 -6.99
N ARG A 676 8.65 19.92 -5.80
CA ARG A 676 7.53 20.84 -5.57
C ARG A 676 7.91 22.31 -5.77
N ALA A 677 9.18 22.60 -5.97
CA ALA A 677 9.64 23.96 -6.12
C ALA A 677 9.06 24.61 -7.38
N THR A 678 8.87 25.91 -7.29
CA THR A 678 8.47 26.76 -8.40
C THR A 678 9.68 27.08 -9.26
N ALA A 679 9.51 27.06 -10.58
CA ALA A 679 10.54 27.47 -11.53
C ALA A 679 9.93 28.14 -12.75
N ASP A 680 10.73 28.93 -13.47
CA ASP A 680 10.35 29.50 -14.74
C ASP A 680 10.71 28.52 -15.87
N LEU A 681 9.85 28.40 -16.86
CA LEU A 681 10.08 27.65 -18.08
C LEU A 681 10.42 28.62 -19.21
N ILE A 682 11.64 28.51 -19.73
CA ILE A 682 12.16 29.44 -20.73
C ILE A 682 12.61 28.64 -21.95
N PRO A 683 11.72 28.44 -22.94
CA PRO A 683 12.10 27.80 -24.20
C PRO A 683 12.87 28.80 -25.09
N ASP A 684 13.95 28.33 -25.69
CA ASP A 684 14.70 29.05 -26.70
C ASP A 684 14.81 28.20 -27.96
N ALA A 685 14.14 28.66 -29.02
CA ALA A 685 14.12 27.98 -30.31
C ALA A 685 15.49 28.07 -31.05
N GLN A 686 16.27 29.14 -30.81
CA GLN A 686 17.57 29.32 -31.48
C GLN A 686 18.61 28.35 -30.94
N SER A 687 18.72 28.23 -29.64
CA SER A 687 19.63 27.26 -28.99
C SER A 687 19.04 25.85 -28.86
N SER A 688 17.77 25.69 -29.24
CA SER A 688 17.01 24.45 -29.00
C SER A 688 17.09 23.98 -27.54
N THR A 689 16.88 24.89 -26.59
CA THR A 689 16.91 24.62 -25.16
C THR A 689 15.57 24.91 -24.48
N LEU A 690 15.30 24.15 -23.43
CA LEU A 690 14.26 24.47 -22.45
C LEU A 690 14.94 24.66 -21.10
N THR A 691 15.10 25.92 -20.70
CA THR A 691 15.69 26.26 -19.41
C THR A 691 14.64 26.23 -18.32
N VAL A 692 14.91 25.47 -17.26
CA VAL A 692 14.13 25.41 -16.03
C VAL A 692 14.90 26.19 -14.96
N ARG A 693 14.49 27.44 -14.71
CA ARG A 693 15.15 28.34 -13.77
C ARG A 693 14.43 28.29 -12.43
N PHE A 694 15.09 27.76 -11.43
CA PHE A 694 14.53 27.63 -10.08
C PHE A 694 14.49 28.95 -9.34
N HIS A 695 13.41 29.14 -8.59
CA HIS A 695 13.34 30.17 -7.58
C HIS A 695 14.08 29.74 -6.31
N GLY A 696 14.44 30.71 -5.45
CA GLY A 696 15.20 30.45 -4.22
C GLY A 696 14.50 29.46 -3.29
N LEU A 697 15.26 28.49 -2.80
CA LEU A 697 14.79 27.62 -1.73
C LEU A 697 14.96 28.31 -0.36
N ALA A 698 14.11 27.93 0.60
CA ALA A 698 14.03 28.57 1.93
C ALA A 698 15.33 28.50 2.77
N ASN A 699 16.37 27.80 2.29
CA ASN A 699 17.60 27.56 3.07
C ASN A 699 18.83 27.56 2.14
N PRO A 700 19.89 28.35 2.45
CA PRO A 700 21.09 28.46 1.62
C PRO A 700 21.80 27.12 1.36
N ARG A 701 21.76 26.19 2.32
CA ARG A 701 22.31 24.84 2.13
C ARG A 701 21.54 24.07 1.08
N ALA A 702 20.22 24.16 1.09
CA ALA A 702 19.36 23.52 0.08
C ALA A 702 19.59 24.15 -1.31
N THR A 703 19.76 25.48 -1.42
CA THR A 703 20.09 26.15 -2.67
C THR A 703 21.45 25.71 -3.21
N ARG A 704 22.45 25.54 -2.34
CA ARG A 704 23.78 25.02 -2.74
C ARG A 704 23.69 23.56 -3.23
N ALA A 705 22.91 22.73 -2.54
CA ALA A 705 22.68 21.35 -2.95
C ALA A 705 21.93 21.28 -4.29
N LEU A 706 20.97 22.18 -4.52
CA LEU A 706 20.26 22.29 -5.79
C LEU A 706 21.21 22.66 -6.93
N ARG A 707 22.12 23.62 -6.70
CA ARG A 707 23.12 24.00 -7.71
C ARG A 707 23.99 22.80 -8.11
N GLY A 708 24.56 22.11 -7.13
CA GLY A 708 25.36 20.92 -7.43
C GLY A 708 24.57 19.83 -8.16
N LEU A 709 23.27 19.68 -7.86
CA LEU A 709 22.40 18.75 -8.57
C LEU A 709 22.11 19.21 -10.01
N CYS A 710 21.87 20.50 -10.24
CA CYS A 710 21.72 21.07 -11.58
C CYS A 710 22.98 20.85 -12.42
N ASP A 711 24.18 21.06 -11.85
CA ASP A 711 25.45 20.84 -12.54
C ASP A 711 25.60 19.39 -13.00
N VAL A 712 25.30 18.43 -12.11
CA VAL A 712 25.36 16.98 -12.45
C VAL A 712 24.34 16.62 -13.53
N VAL A 713 23.11 17.10 -13.42
CA VAL A 713 22.05 16.79 -14.39
C VAL A 713 22.33 17.43 -15.75
N ASN A 714 22.82 18.66 -15.77
CA ASN A 714 23.19 19.37 -17.01
C ASN A 714 24.37 18.72 -17.74
N ALA A 715 25.24 17.99 -17.03
CA ALA A 715 26.34 17.24 -17.67
C ALA A 715 25.83 16.10 -18.57
N THR A 716 24.58 15.65 -18.38
CA THR A 716 23.95 14.63 -19.20
C THR A 716 22.95 15.28 -20.16
N PRO A 717 23.31 15.44 -21.46
CA PRO A 717 22.42 16.11 -22.40
C PRO A 717 21.15 15.31 -22.62
N THR A 718 20.03 15.84 -22.18
CA THR A 718 18.72 15.20 -22.28
C THR A 718 17.74 16.12 -23.00
N CYS A 719 17.08 15.62 -24.05
CA CYS A 719 16.00 16.36 -24.70
C CYS A 719 14.64 16.02 -24.04
N TYR A 720 13.76 17.00 -24.00
CA TYR A 720 12.39 16.75 -23.58
C TYR A 720 11.71 15.79 -24.58
N PRO A 721 11.04 14.70 -24.14
CA PRO A 721 10.48 13.66 -25.00
C PRO A 721 9.50 14.24 -26.04
N GLY A 722 9.72 13.93 -27.31
CA GLY A 722 8.91 14.42 -28.43
C GLY A 722 9.28 15.82 -28.91
N THR A 723 10.38 16.39 -28.43
CA THR A 723 10.93 17.67 -28.90
C THR A 723 12.42 17.57 -29.17
N LYS A 724 12.98 18.61 -29.77
CA LYS A 724 14.44 18.80 -29.90
C LYS A 724 15.02 19.68 -28.77
N LEU A 725 14.18 20.10 -27.82
CA LEU A 725 14.59 21.00 -26.75
C LEU A 725 15.43 20.27 -25.73
N ARG A 726 16.68 20.62 -25.59
CA ARG A 726 17.59 20.13 -24.56
C ARG A 726 17.25 20.81 -23.23
N LEU A 727 17.07 20.01 -22.20
CA LEU A 727 16.83 20.50 -20.85
C LEU A 727 18.08 21.15 -20.27
N GLN A 728 17.90 22.30 -19.67
CA GLN A 728 18.92 23.02 -18.91
C GLN A 728 18.33 23.48 -17.58
N PHE A 729 19.04 23.27 -16.49
CA PHE A 729 18.56 23.60 -15.14
C PHE A 729 19.46 24.68 -14.54
N GLU A 730 18.82 25.77 -14.07
CA GLU A 730 19.50 26.90 -13.44
C GLU A 730 19.05 27.04 -11.99
N ALA A 731 20.00 26.92 -11.05
CA ALA A 731 19.75 27.23 -9.66
C ALA A 731 19.85 28.76 -9.41
N PRO A 732 19.10 29.32 -8.44
CA PRO A 732 19.18 30.71 -8.13
C PRO A 732 20.57 31.13 -7.65
N GLU A 733 20.97 32.36 -7.91
CA GLU A 733 22.21 32.91 -7.39
C GLU A 733 22.17 32.95 -5.86
N CYS A 734 23.25 32.49 -5.23
CA CYS A 734 23.41 32.65 -3.79
C CYS A 734 23.94 34.08 -3.55
N HIS A 735 23.09 35.00 -3.21
CA HIS A 735 23.58 36.21 -2.55
C HIS A 735 24.12 35.81 -1.19
N ILE A 736 25.44 35.66 -1.09
CA ILE A 736 26.15 35.55 0.17
C ILE A 736 26.15 36.94 0.77
N ASN A 737 25.19 37.22 1.68
CA ASN A 737 25.30 38.36 2.58
C ASN A 737 26.19 38.00 3.75
#